data_7c9602464f924ce55d7e22bc33397f29
#
_entry.id   7c9602464f924ce55d7e22bc33397f29
#
_cell.length_a   1.000
_cell.length_b   1.000
_cell.length_c   1.000
_cell.angle_alpha   90.00
_cell.angle_beta   90.00
_cell.angle_gamma   90.00
#
_symmetry.space_group_name_H-M   'P 1'
#
loop_
_entity.id
_entity.type
_entity.pdbx_description
1 polymer ?
#
loop_
_entity_poly.entity_id
_entity_poly.type
_entity_poly.pdbx_seq_one_letter_code
_entity_poly.pdbx_strand_id
1 'polypeptide(L)'
;MGENKKEVKARKKAFRKAKHRAIRPWKGLSIVCAILAVIFVPLYSLLNVFDNSLAIFVGGTFWKLKNEDQSAQYFTSDFESAEDMVDYGLQLVQQVEAEGAALLMNENNALPLAEGANVSLFSNSSVNLVYGGTGSGNIDASTADTLKTAMEKTGFNVNETLWNFYESEEMGMYKRGSGGTIATASAVVTEVPWNEYTDEVKDSVSSYGDAAIVTLSRVGGEGADLAYGDVNYLALDDNEKEMLSNVAAMKADGTVSKIIVLINSANALQVDFLKDNTYNVDACLWIGDVGITGINAVADILAGNVNPSGSLVDTYCYDNMSSPAMANFTPVTYEGYTEELVPEKAKSYMVYQEGIYVGYKYYETRYEDTVMGTGNAGSYVYSDDVAFPFGYGLSYTDFEYSDMTGVYDAATDSYNFNVTVTNTGDTYSGKETVQIYAQSPYTEYDKENSVEKSAVQLCGFGKTDILAPGESQTLTINVDRADIASYDAYGAKTYILDAGDYYFTAATDAHNAVNNILAAKGFTAENGMDAEGNAELTFQWTNDTLDTTTYAVSKSGAEVTNQLSDSDMNLYEGAGDNSVTYLSRNDWEGTFPAESPVFALTDTMIDDLQVVQYDAADYDTVEMPTLGAKNGLTLYDMIGKDYDDADWDTLLDQLTYDEMVTLIGDSFHWTMPIKSIQAPGSRDENGPQGLTASLFGNTDKEKLTATAFTSEDVMAATFNTDIMTEIGKVIGNNCLSAGVAILYGPGNNIHRTPYGGRNFEYYSEDGFLSGKMSAYEVAAIQEKGVHVVMKHFALNDCEQDRIGLGVWLTEQAAREVYLKAFQDVFEEGNANGTMVAYTRWGCIWSGGNKGLMTGIMRNEWGSNGLTITDNVLNPYVNGPDGVMAGGVTTYDAMMPYVTKELPAYKNDPVMVTAMREACHHDLYVLANSVAMNGVGENTTIKFVQPKLLVILKTIATIGVVGFILSLVMFILKKRKFKKSEEYTSYMAWKKELKQNKKQA
;
A
#
# COMPACT_ATOMS: atom_id res chain seq x y z
N MET A 1 -8.17 32.95 89.79
CA MET A 1 -8.98 31.83 89.39
C MET A 1 -8.64 31.46 88.01
N GLY A 2 -8.01 30.28 87.78
CA GLY A 2 -7.60 29.85 86.39
C GLY A 2 -8.80 29.39 85.60
N GLU A 3 -8.96 29.87 84.36
CA GLU A 3 -9.98 29.42 83.39
C GLU A 3 -10.05 27.92 83.30
N ASN A 4 -11.23 27.35 83.39
CA ASN A 4 -11.45 25.91 83.31
C ASN A 4 -11.05 25.40 81.93
N LYS A 5 -10.29 24.25 81.89
CA LYS A 5 -9.82 23.61 80.59
C LYS A 5 -10.94 23.45 79.56
N LYS A 6 -12.21 23.30 79.99
CA LYS A 6 -13.38 23.23 79.07
C LYS A 6 -13.66 24.57 78.40
N GLU A 7 -13.57 25.72 79.08
CA GLU A 7 -13.81 27.05 78.52
C GLU A 7 -12.72 27.48 77.53
N VAL A 8 -11.45 27.20 77.86
CA VAL A 8 -10.33 27.36 76.96
C VAL A 8 -10.54 26.60 75.67
N LYS A 9 -11.04 25.36 75.74
CA LYS A 9 -11.30 24.50 74.59
C LYS A 9 -12.50 25.03 73.77
N ALA A 10 -13.54 25.55 74.44
CA ALA A 10 -14.73 26.15 73.80
C ALA A 10 -14.37 27.42 73.01
N ARG A 11 -13.65 28.38 73.62
CA ARG A 11 -13.21 29.61 72.91
C ARG A 11 -12.29 29.35 71.75
N LYS A 12 -11.35 28.39 71.84
CA LYS A 12 -10.53 27.96 70.71
C LYS A 12 -11.39 27.36 69.58
N LYS A 13 -12.41 26.58 69.94
CA LYS A 13 -13.33 25.96 68.97
C LYS A 13 -14.19 27.01 68.30
N ALA A 14 -14.70 27.98 69.00
CA ALA A 14 -15.48 29.09 68.43
C ALA A 14 -14.66 29.95 67.47
N PHE A 15 -13.44 30.34 67.87
CA PHE A 15 -12.55 31.06 66.98
C PHE A 15 -12.19 30.29 65.74
N ARG A 16 -11.87 29.00 65.85
CA ARG A 16 -11.62 28.14 64.70
C ARG A 16 -12.85 28.06 63.77
N LYS A 17 -14.05 27.98 64.33
CA LYS A 17 -15.33 27.94 63.56
C LYS A 17 -15.55 29.27 62.81
N ALA A 18 -15.37 30.41 63.45
CA ALA A 18 -15.48 31.74 62.83
C ALA A 18 -14.42 31.95 61.74
N LYS A 19 -13.17 31.62 62.02
CA LYS A 19 -12.08 31.67 61.04
C LYS A 19 -12.33 30.74 59.82
N HIS A 20 -12.84 29.53 60.09
CA HIS A 20 -13.20 28.54 59.09
C HIS A 20 -14.31 29.07 58.15
N ARG A 21 -15.40 29.67 58.74
CA ARG A 21 -16.50 30.20 57.98
C ARG A 21 -16.07 31.40 57.10
N ALA A 22 -15.15 32.24 57.57
CA ALA A 22 -14.72 33.42 56.86
C ALA A 22 -13.68 33.21 55.77
N ILE A 23 -12.78 32.22 55.91
CA ILE A 23 -11.58 32.13 55.09
C ILE A 23 -11.47 30.80 54.32
N ARG A 24 -11.92 29.67 54.91
CA ARG A 24 -11.70 28.33 54.36
C ARG A 24 -12.35 28.13 52.99
N PRO A 25 -13.58 28.62 52.67
CA PRO A 25 -14.16 28.45 51.35
C PRO A 25 -13.26 29.04 50.25
N TRP A 26 -12.75 30.21 50.43
CA TRP A 26 -11.87 30.90 49.46
C TRP A 26 -10.52 30.25 49.34
N LYS A 27 -9.97 29.76 50.47
CA LYS A 27 -8.72 28.98 50.42
C LYS A 27 -8.93 27.67 49.65
N GLY A 28 -10.01 26.96 49.90
CA GLY A 28 -10.34 25.71 49.19
C GLY A 28 -10.52 25.93 47.70
N LEU A 29 -11.31 26.98 47.34
CA LEU A 29 -11.51 27.37 45.96
C LEU A 29 -10.18 27.71 45.25
N SER A 30 -9.30 28.49 45.95
CA SER A 30 -7.96 28.82 45.37
C SER A 30 -7.12 27.56 45.09
N ILE A 31 -7.19 26.56 45.98
CA ILE A 31 -6.43 25.30 45.77
C ILE A 31 -7.00 24.53 44.58
N VAL A 32 -8.31 24.40 44.47
CA VAL A 32 -8.95 23.71 43.35
C VAL A 32 -8.62 24.40 42.03
N CYS A 33 -8.76 25.72 41.98
CA CYS A 33 -8.44 26.49 40.76
C CYS A 33 -6.94 26.45 40.44
N ALA A 34 -6.06 26.42 41.42
CA ALA A 34 -4.62 26.25 41.20
C ALA A 34 -4.31 24.86 40.63
N ILE A 35 -4.93 23.80 41.09
CA ILE A 35 -4.79 22.44 40.55
C ILE A 35 -5.25 22.40 39.12
N LEU A 36 -6.43 22.98 38.82
CA LEU A 36 -6.90 23.06 37.43
C LEU A 36 -5.92 23.83 36.53
N ALA A 37 -5.39 24.97 36.98
CA ALA A 37 -4.44 25.74 36.21
C ALA A 37 -3.12 24.98 35.97
N VAL A 38 -2.58 24.32 37.00
CA VAL A 38 -1.30 23.57 36.92
C VAL A 38 -1.42 22.36 35.98
N ILE A 39 -2.58 21.71 35.92
CA ILE A 39 -2.80 20.56 35.05
C ILE A 39 -3.15 21.02 33.62
N PHE A 40 -4.14 21.89 33.48
CA PHE A 40 -4.73 22.16 32.16
C PHE A 40 -4.00 23.25 31.36
N VAL A 41 -3.21 24.13 31.97
CA VAL A 41 -2.39 25.08 31.19
C VAL A 41 -1.25 24.37 30.43
N PRO A 42 -0.41 23.55 31.10
CA PRO A 42 0.61 22.79 30.36
C PRO A 42 0.01 21.80 29.36
N LEU A 43 -1.07 21.10 29.71
CA LEU A 43 -1.73 20.15 28.83
C LEU A 43 -2.26 20.86 27.56
N TYR A 44 -2.95 22.00 27.71
CA TYR A 44 -3.38 22.80 26.58
C TYR A 44 -2.18 23.28 25.73
N SER A 45 -1.13 23.78 26.38
CA SER A 45 0.06 24.30 25.66
C SER A 45 0.77 23.19 24.89
N LEU A 46 0.86 21.99 25.44
CA LEU A 46 1.43 20.83 24.78
C LEU A 46 0.59 20.41 23.56
N LEU A 47 -0.71 20.18 23.77
CA LEU A 47 -1.61 19.70 22.74
C LEU A 47 -1.89 20.72 21.63
N ASN A 48 -1.73 22.01 21.91
CA ASN A 48 -1.91 23.07 20.91
C ASN A 48 -0.76 23.13 19.89
N VAL A 49 0.36 22.46 20.17
CA VAL A 49 1.45 22.31 19.18
C VAL A 49 1.10 21.30 18.09
N PHE A 50 0.13 20.42 18.38
CA PHE A 50 -0.33 19.34 17.52
C PHE A 50 -1.81 19.52 17.13
N ASP A 51 -2.26 20.76 16.88
CA ASP A 51 -3.68 21.04 16.68
C ASP A 51 -4.22 20.44 15.37
N ASN A 52 -3.43 20.39 14.29
CA ASN A 52 -3.74 19.71 13.05
C ASN A 52 -3.84 18.18 13.24
N SER A 53 -2.79 17.55 13.77
CA SER A 53 -2.78 16.11 14.08
C SER A 53 -3.90 15.73 15.05
N LEU A 54 -4.14 16.59 16.06
CA LEU A 54 -5.21 16.37 17.03
C LEU A 54 -6.61 16.43 16.39
N ALA A 55 -6.80 17.21 15.32
CA ALA A 55 -8.04 17.25 14.58
C ALA A 55 -8.38 15.91 13.95
N ILE A 56 -7.38 15.20 13.40
CA ILE A 56 -7.53 13.83 12.88
C ILE A 56 -7.99 12.88 14.01
N PHE A 57 -7.25 12.83 15.13
CA PHE A 57 -7.50 11.89 16.23
C PHE A 57 -8.86 12.04 16.92
N VAL A 58 -9.43 13.25 16.94
CA VAL A 58 -10.71 13.53 17.64
C VAL A 58 -11.88 13.73 16.68
N GLY A 59 -11.67 13.50 15.40
CA GLY A 59 -12.69 13.70 14.36
C GLY A 59 -13.15 15.16 14.27
N GLY A 60 -12.48 15.97 13.49
CA GLY A 60 -12.84 17.39 13.34
C GLY A 60 -11.97 18.07 12.28
N THR A 61 -12.10 19.36 12.17
CA THR A 61 -11.28 20.20 11.32
C THR A 61 -10.77 21.41 12.10
N PHE A 62 -9.62 21.96 11.72
CA PHE A 62 -9.06 23.19 12.27
C PHE A 62 -9.28 24.41 11.35
N TRP A 63 -10.01 24.22 10.26
CA TRP A 63 -10.42 25.28 9.32
C TRP A 63 -11.86 25.05 8.83
N LYS A 64 -12.44 26.02 8.17
CA LYS A 64 -13.74 25.92 7.50
C LYS A 64 -13.92 27.04 6.48
N LEU A 65 -14.76 26.80 5.51
CA LEU A 65 -15.23 27.80 4.57
C LEU A 65 -16.18 28.78 5.25
N LYS A 66 -16.06 30.06 4.90
CA LYS A 66 -16.99 31.11 5.22
C LYS A 66 -17.51 31.70 3.91
N ASN A 67 -18.81 32.00 3.86
CA ASN A 67 -19.54 32.35 2.63
C ASN A 67 -19.38 31.25 1.55
N GLU A 68 -19.54 30.00 1.96
CA GLU A 68 -19.58 28.85 1.08
C GLU A 68 -20.64 29.04 0.00
N ASP A 69 -20.29 28.76 -1.25
CA ASP A 69 -21.18 28.84 -2.40
C ASP A 69 -21.74 27.45 -2.72
N GLN A 70 -22.98 27.21 -2.30
CA GLN A 70 -23.66 25.93 -2.50
C GLN A 70 -23.89 25.59 -4.00
N SER A 71 -23.75 26.56 -4.90
CA SER A 71 -23.85 26.33 -6.34
C SER A 71 -22.51 25.94 -6.99
N ALA A 72 -21.40 26.14 -6.29
CA ALA A 72 -20.06 25.77 -6.74
C ALA A 72 -19.81 24.29 -6.45
N GLN A 73 -20.32 23.43 -7.30
CA GLN A 73 -20.15 21.98 -7.26
C GLN A 73 -19.41 21.56 -8.52
N TYR A 74 -18.10 21.40 -8.43
CA TYR A 74 -17.22 21.04 -9.54
C TYR A 74 -17.23 19.54 -9.80
N PHE A 75 -17.38 18.77 -8.73
CA PHE A 75 -17.45 17.31 -8.77
C PHE A 75 -18.70 16.82 -8.05
N THR A 76 -19.40 15.87 -8.66
CA THR A 76 -20.69 15.34 -8.17
C THR A 76 -20.69 13.81 -8.22
N SER A 77 -21.50 13.20 -7.35
CA SER A 77 -21.67 11.74 -7.32
C SER A 77 -22.36 11.23 -8.57
N ASP A 78 -21.98 10.02 -9.01
CA ASP A 78 -22.68 9.26 -10.06
C ASP A 78 -23.93 8.53 -9.54
N PHE A 79 -24.07 8.43 -8.22
CA PHE A 79 -25.16 7.71 -7.57
C PHE A 79 -26.25 8.65 -7.07
N GLU A 80 -27.51 8.22 -7.16
CA GLU A 80 -28.65 8.99 -6.72
C GLU A 80 -28.70 9.13 -5.16
N SER A 81 -28.20 8.12 -4.47
CA SER A 81 -28.13 8.09 -2.99
C SER A 81 -26.87 7.38 -2.49
N ALA A 82 -26.56 7.59 -1.19
CA ALA A 82 -25.50 6.84 -0.52
C ALA A 82 -25.82 5.34 -0.39
N GLU A 83 -27.11 4.98 -0.32
CA GLU A 83 -27.57 3.59 -0.29
C GLU A 83 -27.28 2.89 -1.62
N ASP A 84 -27.64 3.53 -2.74
CA ASP A 84 -27.35 2.99 -4.08
C ASP A 84 -25.85 2.79 -4.30
N MET A 85 -25.02 3.71 -3.83
CA MET A 85 -23.57 3.63 -3.93
C MET A 85 -23.02 2.43 -3.12
N VAL A 86 -23.51 2.24 -1.89
CA VAL A 86 -23.11 1.11 -1.04
C VAL A 86 -23.55 -0.22 -1.67
N ASP A 87 -24.80 -0.31 -2.10
CA ASP A 87 -25.34 -1.53 -2.70
C ASP A 87 -24.59 -1.91 -3.98
N TYR A 88 -24.26 -0.92 -4.82
CA TYR A 88 -23.44 -1.13 -6.01
C TYR A 88 -22.03 -1.60 -5.65
N GLY A 89 -21.38 -0.95 -4.68
CA GLY A 89 -20.06 -1.34 -4.21
C GLY A 89 -20.00 -2.77 -3.68
N LEU A 90 -20.99 -3.19 -2.88
CA LEU A 90 -21.07 -4.57 -2.38
C LEU A 90 -21.24 -5.61 -3.50
N GLN A 91 -22.03 -5.29 -4.52
CA GLN A 91 -22.18 -6.17 -5.70
C GLN A 91 -20.90 -6.22 -6.53
N LEU A 92 -20.21 -5.08 -6.67
CA LEU A 92 -18.96 -5.01 -7.41
C LEU A 92 -17.85 -5.83 -6.74
N VAL A 93 -17.71 -5.78 -5.39
CA VAL A 93 -16.75 -6.63 -4.67
C VAL A 93 -17.02 -8.11 -4.93
N GLN A 94 -18.29 -8.52 -4.94
CA GLN A 94 -18.65 -9.90 -5.28
C GLN A 94 -18.29 -10.25 -6.73
N GLN A 95 -18.47 -9.31 -7.67
CA GLN A 95 -18.08 -9.52 -9.07
C GLN A 95 -16.55 -9.58 -9.23
N VAL A 96 -15.79 -8.73 -8.53
CA VAL A 96 -14.32 -8.75 -8.55
C VAL A 96 -13.80 -10.10 -8.11
N GLU A 97 -14.33 -10.63 -7.01
CA GLU A 97 -13.95 -11.97 -6.53
C GLU A 97 -14.39 -13.08 -7.50
N ALA A 98 -15.56 -12.96 -8.10
CA ALA A 98 -16.06 -13.92 -9.10
C ALA A 98 -15.16 -14.02 -10.34
N GLU A 99 -14.56 -12.90 -10.76
CA GLU A 99 -13.66 -12.83 -11.90
C GLU A 99 -12.18 -12.96 -11.53
N GLY A 100 -11.81 -12.75 -10.24
CA GLY A 100 -10.44 -12.78 -9.76
C GLY A 100 -10.04 -14.12 -9.11
N ALA A 101 -10.97 -14.86 -8.50
CA ALA A 101 -10.65 -16.16 -7.93
C ALA A 101 -10.17 -17.14 -9.02
N ALA A 102 -8.99 -17.76 -8.79
CA ALA A 102 -8.36 -18.64 -9.77
C ALA A 102 -8.50 -20.11 -9.40
N LEU A 103 -9.11 -20.90 -10.26
CA LEU A 103 -9.18 -22.35 -10.12
C LEU A 103 -7.85 -22.97 -10.54
N LEU A 104 -7.12 -23.58 -9.58
CA LEU A 104 -5.78 -24.10 -9.80
C LEU A 104 -5.78 -25.60 -10.17
N MET A 105 -6.74 -26.33 -9.63
CA MET A 105 -6.85 -27.76 -9.86
C MET A 105 -8.32 -28.19 -9.80
N ASN A 106 -8.76 -29.08 -10.71
CA ASN A 106 -10.12 -29.63 -10.71
C ASN A 106 -10.14 -31.03 -11.29
N GLU A 107 -9.63 -32.00 -10.53
CA GLU A 107 -9.50 -33.39 -10.95
C GLU A 107 -10.89 -34.05 -11.04
N ASN A 108 -11.12 -34.77 -12.15
CA ASN A 108 -12.36 -35.51 -12.41
C ASN A 108 -13.65 -34.66 -12.27
N ASN A 109 -13.57 -33.37 -12.56
CA ASN A 109 -14.68 -32.42 -12.39
C ASN A 109 -15.21 -32.43 -10.95
N ALA A 110 -14.33 -32.35 -9.97
CA ALA A 110 -14.68 -32.29 -8.54
C ALA A 110 -15.56 -31.09 -8.22
N LEU A 111 -15.30 -29.97 -8.86
CA LEU A 111 -16.14 -28.79 -8.88
C LEU A 111 -16.83 -28.64 -10.25
N PRO A 112 -18.03 -28.04 -10.29
CA PRO A 112 -18.79 -27.57 -9.14
C PRO A 112 -19.42 -28.70 -8.33
N LEU A 113 -19.78 -28.42 -7.08
CA LEU A 113 -20.50 -29.32 -6.20
C LEU A 113 -21.98 -29.43 -6.60
N ALA A 114 -22.62 -30.55 -6.27
CA ALA A 114 -24.03 -30.71 -6.52
C ALA A 114 -24.89 -29.76 -5.66
N GLU A 115 -26.04 -29.34 -6.19
CA GLU A 115 -27.01 -28.54 -5.46
C GLU A 115 -27.43 -29.26 -4.15
N GLY A 116 -27.40 -28.53 -3.03
CA GLY A 116 -27.74 -29.05 -1.71
C GLY A 116 -26.75 -30.04 -1.12
N ALA A 117 -25.52 -30.10 -1.61
CA ALA A 117 -24.48 -30.97 -1.06
C ALA A 117 -24.24 -30.70 0.44
N ASN A 118 -23.95 -31.79 1.15
CA ASN A 118 -23.62 -31.79 2.57
C ASN A 118 -22.12 -31.65 2.72
N VAL A 119 -21.64 -30.55 3.30
CA VAL A 119 -20.21 -30.18 3.32
C VAL A 119 -19.68 -30.02 4.73
N SER A 120 -18.43 -30.44 4.94
CA SER A 120 -17.67 -30.20 6.17
C SER A 120 -16.56 -29.18 5.92
N LEU A 121 -16.60 -28.04 6.64
CA LEU A 121 -15.61 -26.97 6.54
C LEU A 121 -14.51 -27.21 7.56
N PHE A 122 -13.34 -27.61 7.07
CA PHE A 122 -12.17 -27.92 7.87
C PHE A 122 -11.19 -26.74 7.95
N SER A 123 -10.35 -26.77 8.96
CA SER A 123 -9.37 -25.79 9.36
C SER A 123 -9.96 -24.66 10.21
N ASN A 124 -9.18 -24.22 11.19
CA ASN A 124 -9.45 -23.01 11.94
C ASN A 124 -9.61 -21.76 11.04
N SER A 125 -8.95 -21.75 9.88
CA SER A 125 -9.08 -20.70 8.88
C SER A 125 -10.49 -20.59 8.28
N SER A 126 -11.28 -21.67 8.24
CA SER A 126 -12.66 -21.63 7.75
C SER A 126 -13.58 -20.72 8.58
N VAL A 127 -13.32 -20.63 9.90
CA VAL A 127 -14.04 -19.72 10.82
C VAL A 127 -13.31 -18.41 11.07
N ASN A 128 -12.15 -18.21 10.46
CA ASN A 128 -11.27 -17.07 10.67
C ASN A 128 -10.58 -16.65 9.37
N LEU A 129 -11.40 -16.36 8.34
CA LEU A 129 -10.93 -15.93 7.02
C LEU A 129 -10.09 -14.66 7.08
N VAL A 130 -9.23 -14.49 6.10
CA VAL A 130 -8.61 -13.20 5.77
C VAL A 130 -9.52 -12.47 4.78
N TYR A 131 -10.01 -11.33 5.16
CA TYR A 131 -10.82 -10.46 4.32
C TYR A 131 -9.98 -9.34 3.70
N GLY A 132 -8.86 -8.99 4.31
CA GLY A 132 -7.88 -8.01 3.89
C GLY A 132 -6.68 -8.00 4.84
N GLY A 133 -5.60 -7.37 4.43
CA GLY A 133 -4.37 -7.29 5.22
C GLY A 133 -4.45 -6.37 6.43
N THR A 134 -3.30 -6.12 7.07
CA THR A 134 -3.21 -5.31 8.29
C THR A 134 -2.32 -4.08 8.09
N GLY A 135 -2.51 -3.04 8.91
CA GLY A 135 -1.77 -1.78 8.81
C GLY A 135 -2.59 -0.65 8.18
N SER A 136 -1.95 0.24 7.44
CA SER A 136 -2.61 1.38 6.78
C SER A 136 -3.55 0.96 5.65
N GLY A 137 -3.33 -0.21 5.06
CA GLY A 137 -4.18 -0.83 4.03
C GLY A 137 -5.33 -1.69 4.58
N ASN A 138 -5.58 -1.71 5.89
CA ASN A 138 -6.62 -2.55 6.48
C ASN A 138 -8.03 -2.15 6.04
N ILE A 139 -8.95 -3.11 6.09
CA ILE A 139 -10.38 -2.90 5.80
C ILE A 139 -11.26 -3.18 7.02
N ASP A 140 -12.49 -2.66 7.02
CA ASP A 140 -13.53 -3.03 8.00
C ASP A 140 -14.43 -4.14 7.44
N ALA A 141 -14.11 -5.38 7.74
CA ALA A 141 -14.89 -6.55 7.37
C ALA A 141 -15.87 -7.01 8.46
N SER A 142 -16.18 -6.15 9.44
CA SER A 142 -17.03 -6.53 10.61
C SER A 142 -18.45 -6.92 10.25
N THR A 143 -18.92 -6.59 9.05
CA THR A 143 -20.25 -6.94 8.53
C THR A 143 -20.18 -7.99 7.41
N ALA A 144 -19.00 -8.53 7.10
CA ALA A 144 -18.83 -9.55 6.08
C ALA A 144 -19.54 -10.85 6.45
N ASP A 145 -19.99 -11.57 5.44
CA ASP A 145 -20.47 -12.93 5.63
C ASP A 145 -19.31 -13.87 6.00
N THR A 146 -19.59 -14.89 6.79
CA THR A 146 -18.66 -15.99 7.02
C THR A 146 -18.73 -17.00 5.87
N LEU A 147 -17.71 -17.85 5.71
CA LEU A 147 -17.77 -18.95 4.74
C LEU A 147 -19.03 -19.80 4.93
N LYS A 148 -19.39 -20.13 6.19
CA LYS A 148 -20.62 -20.88 6.47
C LYS A 148 -21.87 -20.15 5.96
N THR A 149 -22.01 -18.85 6.29
CA THR A 149 -23.21 -18.11 5.88
C THR A 149 -23.30 -17.94 4.35
N ALA A 150 -22.18 -17.77 3.67
CA ALA A 150 -22.12 -17.72 2.23
C ALA A 150 -22.54 -19.08 1.60
N MET A 151 -22.01 -20.18 2.10
CA MET A 151 -22.34 -21.53 1.64
C MET A 151 -23.84 -21.87 1.88
N GLU A 152 -24.38 -21.52 3.05
CA GLU A 152 -25.80 -21.73 3.36
C GLU A 152 -26.73 -20.89 2.48
N LYS A 153 -26.37 -19.64 2.17
CA LYS A 153 -27.12 -18.78 1.23
C LYS A 153 -27.17 -19.36 -0.18
N THR A 154 -26.11 -20.03 -0.61
CA THR A 154 -26.00 -20.68 -1.91
C THR A 154 -26.69 -22.04 -1.95
N GLY A 155 -27.13 -22.56 -0.79
CA GLY A 155 -27.98 -23.78 -0.68
C GLY A 155 -27.24 -25.02 -0.18
N PHE A 156 -26.01 -24.92 0.24
CA PHE A 156 -25.26 -26.05 0.84
C PHE A 156 -25.73 -26.33 2.27
N ASN A 157 -25.64 -27.60 2.68
CA ASN A 157 -25.84 -28.01 4.06
C ASN A 157 -24.47 -28.09 4.76
N VAL A 158 -24.19 -27.19 5.66
CA VAL A 158 -22.91 -27.12 6.36
C VAL A 158 -22.95 -27.92 7.65
N ASN A 159 -21.87 -28.64 7.96
CA ASN A 159 -21.69 -29.40 9.21
C ASN A 159 -21.59 -28.44 10.40
N GLU A 160 -22.72 -28.21 11.08
CA GLU A 160 -22.78 -27.32 12.25
C GLU A 160 -21.94 -27.83 13.44
N THR A 161 -21.78 -29.15 13.61
CA THR A 161 -21.00 -29.70 14.71
C THR A 161 -19.53 -29.36 14.58
N LEU A 162 -18.99 -29.53 13.36
CA LEU A 162 -17.59 -29.16 13.06
C LEU A 162 -17.40 -27.64 13.11
N TRP A 163 -18.33 -26.87 12.53
CA TRP A 163 -18.27 -25.41 12.59
C TRP A 163 -18.23 -24.87 14.03
N ASN A 164 -19.18 -25.35 14.86
CA ASN A 164 -19.28 -24.93 16.26
C ASN A 164 -18.08 -25.38 17.10
N PHE A 165 -17.43 -26.48 16.73
CA PHE A 165 -16.17 -26.89 17.35
C PHE A 165 -15.10 -25.80 17.19
N TYR A 166 -14.84 -25.36 15.96
CA TYR A 166 -13.88 -24.29 15.70
C TYR A 166 -14.31 -22.93 16.30
N GLU A 167 -15.62 -22.62 16.31
CA GLU A 167 -16.14 -21.38 16.89
C GLU A 167 -16.13 -21.39 18.44
N SER A 168 -15.93 -22.55 19.07
CA SER A 168 -15.98 -22.68 20.51
C SER A 168 -14.94 -21.83 21.24
N GLU A 169 -15.24 -21.46 22.48
CA GLU A 169 -14.34 -20.69 23.35
C GLU A 169 -13.03 -21.48 23.62
N GLU A 170 -13.12 -22.82 23.66
CA GLU A 170 -11.97 -23.72 23.88
C GLU A 170 -10.97 -23.65 22.71
N MET A 171 -11.48 -23.57 21.47
CA MET A 171 -10.66 -23.44 20.26
C MET A 171 -10.22 -22.00 19.96
N GLY A 172 -10.76 -21.03 20.69
CA GLY A 172 -10.41 -19.63 20.52
C GLY A 172 -8.93 -19.29 20.65
N MET A 173 -8.15 -20.13 21.35
CA MET A 173 -6.70 -19.99 21.46
C MET A 173 -5.94 -20.24 20.13
N TYR A 174 -6.55 -20.94 19.21
CA TYR A 174 -6.01 -21.22 17.87
C TYR A 174 -6.45 -20.20 16.82
N LYS A 175 -7.37 -19.29 17.17
CA LYS A 175 -7.76 -18.23 16.24
C LYS A 175 -6.60 -17.25 16.04
N ARG A 176 -6.34 -16.94 14.79
CA ARG A 176 -5.40 -15.87 14.43
C ARG A 176 -5.87 -14.59 15.10
N GLY A 177 -4.98 -13.86 15.76
CA GLY A 177 -5.31 -12.57 16.34
C GLY A 177 -5.82 -11.63 15.25
N SER A 178 -6.88 -10.87 15.55
CA SER A 178 -7.29 -9.78 14.67
C SER A 178 -6.11 -8.83 14.55
N GLY A 179 -5.50 -8.75 13.37
CA GLY A 179 -4.42 -7.84 13.08
C GLY A 179 -4.88 -6.41 13.39
N GLY A 180 -4.41 -5.87 14.51
CA GLY A 180 -4.58 -4.46 14.81
C GLY A 180 -3.39 -3.72 14.26
N THR A 181 -3.54 -2.46 13.94
CA THR A 181 -2.49 -1.46 13.67
C THR A 181 -1.04 -1.94 13.59
N ILE A 182 -0.32 -1.41 12.60
CA ILE A 182 1.14 -1.42 12.38
C ILE A 182 1.94 -2.32 13.36
N ALA A 183 2.73 -3.26 12.81
CA ALA A 183 3.72 -4.08 13.49
C ALA A 183 3.22 -5.24 14.36
N THR A 184 2.06 -5.82 14.13
CA THR A 184 1.68 -7.09 14.76
C THR A 184 1.68 -8.28 13.80
N ALA A 185 2.38 -8.18 12.71
CA ALA A 185 2.59 -9.27 11.76
C ALA A 185 3.60 -10.31 12.26
N SER A 186 3.55 -10.73 13.51
CA SER A 186 4.03 -12.05 13.86
C SER A 186 2.92 -13.05 13.51
N ALA A 187 2.64 -13.16 12.22
CA ALA A 187 1.69 -14.12 11.74
C ALA A 187 2.24 -15.52 12.01
N VAL A 188 1.55 -16.24 12.85
CA VAL A 188 1.86 -17.63 13.16
C VAL A 188 0.66 -18.45 12.71
N VAL A 189 0.92 -19.53 11.99
CA VAL A 189 -0.12 -20.52 11.68
C VAL A 189 -0.55 -21.14 13.02
N THR A 190 -1.85 -21.21 13.24
CA THR A 190 -2.42 -21.67 14.50
C THR A 190 -3.56 -22.68 14.22
N GLU A 191 -3.25 -23.75 13.49
CA GLU A 191 -4.22 -24.82 13.25
C GLU A 191 -4.48 -25.66 14.50
N VAL A 192 -5.69 -26.15 14.65
CA VAL A 192 -6.12 -26.98 15.77
C VAL A 192 -5.50 -28.39 15.67
N PRO A 193 -4.73 -28.86 16.65
CA PRO A 193 -4.17 -30.21 16.64
C PRO A 193 -5.26 -31.27 16.54
N TRP A 194 -5.04 -32.32 15.76
CA TRP A 194 -6.05 -33.36 15.49
C TRP A 194 -6.53 -34.09 16.75
N ASN A 195 -5.72 -34.18 17.80
CA ASN A 195 -6.09 -34.80 19.07
C ASN A 195 -7.14 -34.00 19.88
N GLU A 196 -7.37 -32.73 19.55
CA GLU A 196 -8.44 -31.93 20.15
C GLU A 196 -9.82 -32.22 19.54
N TYR A 197 -9.87 -32.83 18.32
CA TYR A 197 -11.14 -33.22 17.68
C TYR A 197 -11.78 -34.37 18.46
N THR A 198 -12.95 -34.12 19.02
CA THR A 198 -13.73 -35.14 19.74
C THR A 198 -14.30 -36.22 18.79
N ASP A 199 -14.67 -37.38 19.32
CA ASP A 199 -15.32 -38.43 18.53
C ASP A 199 -16.63 -37.91 17.92
N GLU A 200 -17.41 -37.09 18.62
CA GLU A 200 -18.64 -36.46 18.11
C GLU A 200 -18.37 -35.58 16.88
N VAL A 201 -17.31 -34.79 16.90
CA VAL A 201 -16.87 -33.93 15.76
C VAL A 201 -16.49 -34.82 14.59
N LYS A 202 -15.64 -35.83 14.80
CA LYS A 202 -15.18 -36.77 13.76
C LYS A 202 -16.35 -37.55 13.15
N ASP A 203 -17.23 -38.08 13.97
CA ASP A 203 -18.42 -38.88 13.54
C ASP A 203 -19.41 -38.03 12.74
N SER A 204 -19.52 -36.73 13.04
CA SER A 204 -20.43 -35.82 12.33
C SER A 204 -20.11 -35.67 10.84
N VAL A 205 -18.84 -35.79 10.44
CA VAL A 205 -18.39 -35.69 9.04
C VAL A 205 -19.09 -36.68 8.14
N SER A 206 -19.37 -37.88 8.61
CA SER A 206 -20.07 -38.93 7.83
C SER A 206 -21.46 -38.53 7.30
N SER A 207 -22.10 -37.55 7.95
CA SER A 207 -23.41 -37.03 7.51
C SER A 207 -23.26 -35.81 6.58
N TYR A 208 -22.04 -35.28 6.45
CA TYR A 208 -21.70 -34.08 5.66
C TYR A 208 -20.48 -34.36 4.78
N GLY A 209 -20.40 -35.56 4.21
CA GLY A 209 -19.24 -36.10 3.53
C GLY A 209 -19.26 -35.94 2.00
N ASP A 210 -20.20 -35.22 1.41
CA ASP A 210 -20.16 -34.96 -0.04
C ASP A 210 -18.90 -34.22 -0.44
N ALA A 211 -18.44 -33.29 0.42
CA ALA A 211 -17.12 -32.69 0.29
C ALA A 211 -16.55 -32.23 1.65
N ALA A 212 -15.23 -32.39 1.82
CA ALA A 212 -14.43 -31.66 2.81
C ALA A 212 -13.81 -30.44 2.13
N ILE A 213 -14.15 -29.26 2.62
CA ILE A 213 -13.58 -27.99 2.17
C ILE A 213 -12.58 -27.53 3.21
N VAL A 214 -11.31 -27.44 2.84
CA VAL A 214 -10.19 -27.07 3.73
C VAL A 214 -9.70 -25.69 3.35
N THR A 215 -9.80 -24.74 4.26
CA THR A 215 -9.32 -23.38 4.04
C THR A 215 -7.94 -23.20 4.64
N LEU A 216 -7.00 -22.70 3.83
CA LEU A 216 -5.64 -22.38 4.24
C LEU A 216 -5.45 -20.87 4.12
N SER A 217 -5.38 -20.17 5.25
CA SER A 217 -5.26 -18.72 5.23
C SER A 217 -3.89 -18.24 5.71
N ARG A 218 -3.39 -17.20 5.06
CA ARG A 218 -2.21 -16.42 5.48
C ARG A 218 -2.56 -14.94 5.41
N VAL A 219 -2.06 -14.14 6.36
CA VAL A 219 -2.29 -12.70 6.38
C VAL A 219 -0.97 -11.95 6.27
N GLY A 220 -0.91 -11.01 5.34
CA GLY A 220 0.13 -10.01 5.25
C GLY A 220 -0.18 -8.77 6.10
N GLY A 221 0.82 -7.92 6.30
CA GLY A 221 0.63 -6.69 7.05
C GLY A 221 1.81 -5.76 7.04
N GLU A 222 1.52 -4.49 7.27
CA GLU A 222 2.52 -3.44 7.34
C GLU A 222 3.47 -3.60 8.54
N GLY A 223 4.75 -3.35 8.34
CA GLY A 223 5.77 -3.24 9.38
C GLY A 223 6.60 -4.49 9.63
N ALA A 224 6.30 -5.61 8.96
CA ALA A 224 7.12 -6.82 9.01
C ALA A 224 6.85 -7.70 7.79
N ASP A 225 7.91 -8.33 7.27
CA ASP A 225 7.80 -9.39 6.28
C ASP A 225 7.38 -10.71 6.92
N LEU A 226 6.88 -11.63 6.10
CA LEU A 226 6.47 -12.95 6.55
C LEU A 226 7.70 -13.81 6.89
N ALA A 227 7.57 -14.67 7.88
CA ALA A 227 8.66 -15.53 8.31
C ALA A 227 8.99 -16.60 7.27
N TYR A 228 10.29 -16.82 7.03
CA TYR A 228 10.83 -17.84 6.12
C TYR A 228 12.05 -18.53 6.74
N GLY A 229 12.54 -19.59 6.13
CA GLY A 229 13.64 -20.42 6.63
C GLY A 229 13.17 -21.46 7.62
N ASP A 230 13.75 -21.51 8.83
CA ASP A 230 13.44 -22.53 9.86
C ASP A 230 11.96 -22.55 10.27
N VAL A 231 11.29 -21.42 10.22
CA VAL A 231 9.85 -21.25 10.36
C VAL A 231 9.34 -20.63 9.06
N ASN A 232 8.68 -21.41 8.24
CA ASN A 232 8.13 -20.95 6.98
C ASN A 232 6.63 -20.72 7.13
N TYR A 233 6.21 -19.46 7.22
CA TYR A 233 4.81 -19.10 7.39
C TYR A 233 3.95 -19.42 6.16
N LEU A 234 4.55 -19.41 4.97
CA LEU A 234 3.84 -19.72 3.72
C LEU A 234 3.79 -21.23 3.40
N ALA A 235 4.47 -22.07 4.16
CA ALA A 235 4.30 -23.53 4.08
C ALA A 235 3.21 -24.01 5.05
N LEU A 236 2.72 -25.23 4.86
CA LEU A 236 1.84 -25.87 5.82
C LEU A 236 2.60 -26.22 7.11
N ASP A 237 1.98 -25.93 8.26
CA ASP A 237 2.50 -26.37 9.54
C ASP A 237 2.19 -27.84 9.83
N ASP A 238 2.73 -28.39 10.93
CA ASP A 238 2.54 -29.79 11.27
C ASP A 238 1.08 -30.13 11.58
N ASN A 239 0.30 -29.19 12.15
CA ASN A 239 -1.12 -29.43 12.47
C ASN A 239 -1.99 -29.36 11.20
N GLU A 240 -1.70 -28.46 10.25
CA GLU A 240 -2.35 -28.44 8.94
C GLU A 240 -2.08 -29.73 8.17
N LYS A 241 -0.83 -30.20 8.16
CA LYS A 241 -0.44 -31.49 7.54
C LYS A 241 -1.13 -32.68 8.21
N GLU A 242 -1.22 -32.70 9.53
CA GLU A 242 -1.92 -33.77 10.28
C GLU A 242 -3.41 -33.74 9.98
N MET A 243 -4.05 -32.57 9.94
CA MET A 243 -5.47 -32.41 9.56
C MET A 243 -5.72 -32.92 8.14
N LEU A 244 -4.96 -32.46 7.14
CA LEU A 244 -5.09 -32.92 5.75
C LEU A 244 -4.88 -34.44 5.62
N SER A 245 -3.90 -35.00 6.33
CA SER A 245 -3.67 -36.47 6.34
C SER A 245 -4.89 -37.24 6.84
N ASN A 246 -5.54 -36.73 7.89
CA ASN A 246 -6.73 -37.34 8.44
C ASN A 246 -7.97 -37.19 7.53
N VAL A 247 -8.12 -36.04 6.90
CA VAL A 247 -9.17 -35.80 5.90
C VAL A 247 -8.94 -36.70 4.68
N ALA A 248 -7.69 -36.87 4.23
CA ALA A 248 -7.35 -37.83 3.17
C ALA A 248 -7.68 -39.30 3.56
N ALA A 249 -7.46 -39.67 4.83
CA ALA A 249 -7.85 -40.99 5.33
C ALA A 249 -9.38 -41.14 5.35
N MET A 250 -10.16 -40.13 5.69
CA MET A 250 -11.62 -40.12 5.61
C MET A 250 -12.12 -40.25 4.18
N LYS A 251 -11.40 -39.67 3.20
CA LYS A 251 -11.71 -39.89 1.78
C LYS A 251 -11.40 -41.32 1.37
N ALA A 252 -10.29 -41.89 1.80
CA ALA A 252 -9.88 -43.25 1.47
C ALA A 252 -10.83 -44.31 2.04
N ASP A 253 -11.48 -44.10 3.19
CA ASP A 253 -12.46 -45.01 3.78
C ASP A 253 -13.92 -44.70 3.33
N GLY A 254 -14.13 -43.66 2.53
CA GLY A 254 -15.43 -43.29 1.97
C GLY A 254 -16.31 -42.43 2.87
N THR A 255 -15.81 -41.94 3.99
CA THR A 255 -16.49 -40.97 4.86
C THR A 255 -16.65 -39.61 4.16
N VAL A 256 -15.68 -39.21 3.35
CA VAL A 256 -15.68 -38.01 2.52
C VAL A 256 -15.52 -38.41 1.05
N SER A 257 -16.25 -37.76 0.15
CA SER A 257 -16.21 -38.05 -1.29
C SER A 257 -15.16 -37.24 -2.04
N LYS A 258 -14.97 -35.98 -1.66
CA LYS A 258 -14.08 -35.01 -2.31
C LYS A 258 -13.35 -34.15 -1.28
N ILE A 259 -12.11 -33.76 -1.61
CA ILE A 259 -11.32 -32.77 -0.83
C ILE A 259 -11.09 -31.56 -1.71
N ILE A 260 -11.53 -30.39 -1.25
CA ILE A 260 -11.39 -29.12 -1.93
C ILE A 260 -10.58 -28.21 -1.01
N VAL A 261 -9.52 -27.61 -1.55
CA VAL A 261 -8.70 -26.64 -0.83
C VAL A 261 -9.03 -25.23 -1.31
N LEU A 262 -9.23 -24.33 -0.35
CA LEU A 262 -9.32 -22.88 -0.59
C LEU A 262 -8.03 -22.23 -0.07
N ILE A 263 -7.29 -21.56 -0.96
CA ILE A 263 -6.11 -20.76 -0.59
C ILE A 263 -6.57 -19.32 -0.38
N ASN A 264 -6.70 -18.90 0.89
CA ASN A 264 -7.11 -17.57 1.28
C ASN A 264 -5.88 -16.79 1.76
N SER A 265 -5.13 -16.29 0.80
CA SER A 265 -3.87 -15.58 1.01
C SER A 265 -3.53 -14.73 -0.21
N ALA A 266 -3.22 -13.47 0.02
CA ALA A 266 -2.65 -12.59 -1.00
C ALA A 266 -1.16 -12.88 -1.26
N ASN A 267 -0.45 -13.45 -0.28
CA ASN A 267 0.91 -13.93 -0.48
C ASN A 267 0.89 -15.34 -1.09
N ALA A 268 1.70 -15.58 -2.11
CA ALA A 268 1.75 -16.88 -2.77
C ALA A 268 2.16 -18.00 -1.79
N LEU A 269 1.17 -18.83 -1.42
CA LEU A 269 1.37 -19.97 -0.52
C LEU A 269 2.28 -21.01 -1.19
N GLN A 270 3.23 -21.57 -0.47
CA GLN A 270 4.01 -22.69 -0.93
C GLN A 270 3.12 -23.93 -1.07
N VAL A 271 3.04 -24.49 -2.28
CA VAL A 271 2.07 -25.53 -2.62
C VAL A 271 2.70 -26.92 -2.78
N ASP A 272 3.79 -27.18 -2.05
CA ASP A 272 4.45 -28.51 -2.01
C ASP A 272 3.51 -29.64 -1.60
N PHE A 273 2.46 -29.34 -0.84
CA PHE A 273 1.44 -30.30 -0.44
C PHE A 273 0.57 -30.82 -1.61
N LEU A 274 0.58 -30.14 -2.76
CA LEU A 274 -0.06 -30.62 -4.00
C LEU A 274 0.90 -31.44 -4.86
N LYS A 275 2.23 -31.36 -4.63
CA LYS A 275 3.20 -32.19 -5.35
C LYS A 275 2.95 -33.66 -5.02
N ASP A 276 2.90 -34.50 -6.04
CA ASP A 276 2.55 -35.93 -5.91
C ASP A 276 1.16 -36.20 -5.30
N ASN A 277 0.36 -35.19 -5.03
CA ASN A 277 -0.99 -35.24 -4.47
C ASN A 277 -1.15 -36.21 -3.29
N THR A 278 -0.21 -36.18 -2.35
CA THR A 278 -0.17 -37.07 -1.18
C THR A 278 -1.44 -36.99 -0.31
N TYR A 279 -2.09 -35.84 -0.27
CA TYR A 279 -3.32 -35.62 0.48
C TYR A 279 -4.59 -35.88 -0.32
N ASN A 280 -4.46 -36.34 -1.56
CA ASN A 280 -5.56 -36.74 -2.42
C ASN A 280 -6.62 -35.62 -2.60
N VAL A 281 -6.12 -34.39 -2.80
CA VAL A 281 -6.91 -33.18 -3.09
C VAL A 281 -7.53 -33.32 -4.48
N ASP A 282 -8.82 -33.00 -4.64
CA ASP A 282 -9.53 -33.07 -5.92
C ASP A 282 -9.61 -31.71 -6.62
N ALA A 283 -9.74 -30.63 -5.84
CA ALA A 283 -9.78 -29.29 -6.39
C ALA A 283 -9.08 -28.31 -5.47
N CYS A 284 -8.49 -27.27 -6.07
CA CYS A 284 -7.85 -26.17 -5.36
C CYS A 284 -8.28 -24.85 -6.00
N LEU A 285 -8.78 -23.92 -5.18
CA LEU A 285 -9.21 -22.58 -5.60
C LEU A 285 -8.44 -21.54 -4.78
N TRP A 286 -7.73 -20.65 -5.47
CA TRP A 286 -7.16 -19.47 -4.85
C TRP A 286 -8.20 -18.35 -4.82
N ILE A 287 -8.32 -17.69 -3.65
CA ILE A 287 -9.33 -16.67 -3.38
C ILE A 287 -8.73 -15.38 -2.77
N GLY A 288 -7.41 -15.24 -2.70
CA GLY A 288 -6.74 -14.07 -2.10
C GLY A 288 -7.37 -13.61 -0.78
N ASP A 289 -7.47 -12.30 -0.57
CA ASP A 289 -8.20 -11.67 0.54
C ASP A 289 -9.54 -11.15 0.00
N VAL A 290 -10.63 -11.74 0.47
CA VAL A 290 -11.94 -11.71 -0.20
C VAL A 290 -12.77 -10.41 -0.08
N GLY A 291 -12.27 -9.39 0.63
CA GLY A 291 -13.05 -8.16 0.85
C GLY A 291 -14.35 -8.36 1.60
N ILE A 292 -15.25 -7.38 1.54
CA ILE A 292 -16.47 -7.37 2.36
C ILE A 292 -17.53 -8.39 1.92
N THR A 293 -17.63 -8.72 0.63
CA THR A 293 -18.67 -9.62 0.08
C THR A 293 -18.15 -10.71 -0.84
N GLY A 294 -16.87 -10.75 -1.15
CA GLY A 294 -16.28 -11.70 -2.10
C GLY A 294 -16.50 -13.16 -1.71
N ILE A 295 -16.55 -13.47 -0.42
CA ILE A 295 -16.83 -14.86 0.04
C ILE A 295 -18.15 -15.43 -0.50
N ASN A 296 -19.11 -14.58 -0.85
CA ASN A 296 -20.36 -15.05 -1.47
C ASN A 296 -20.10 -15.54 -2.91
N ALA A 297 -19.20 -14.85 -3.66
CA ALA A 297 -18.79 -15.31 -5.00
C ALA A 297 -18.02 -16.64 -4.93
N VAL A 298 -17.19 -16.85 -3.91
CA VAL A 298 -16.51 -18.13 -3.68
C VAL A 298 -17.54 -19.25 -3.51
N ALA A 299 -18.60 -19.03 -2.72
CA ALA A 299 -19.67 -20.00 -2.56
C ALA A 299 -20.42 -20.26 -3.88
N ASP A 300 -20.66 -19.23 -4.69
CA ASP A 300 -21.28 -19.34 -6.01
C ASP A 300 -20.39 -20.09 -7.02
N ILE A 301 -19.07 -19.90 -6.96
CA ILE A 301 -18.12 -20.71 -7.74
C ILE A 301 -18.22 -22.19 -7.34
N LEU A 302 -18.17 -22.50 -6.05
CA LEU A 302 -18.27 -23.87 -5.55
C LEU A 302 -19.57 -24.54 -5.95
N ALA A 303 -20.66 -23.78 -6.12
CA ALA A 303 -21.97 -24.28 -6.57
C ALA A 303 -22.12 -24.35 -8.10
N GLY A 304 -21.20 -23.75 -8.87
CA GLY A 304 -21.32 -23.62 -10.32
C GLY A 304 -22.31 -22.57 -10.80
N ASN A 305 -22.75 -21.67 -9.91
CA ASN A 305 -23.53 -20.48 -10.28
C ASN A 305 -22.65 -19.47 -11.03
N VAL A 306 -21.37 -19.47 -10.72
CA VAL A 306 -20.32 -18.68 -11.37
C VAL A 306 -19.27 -19.65 -11.90
N ASN A 307 -18.84 -19.46 -13.14
CA ASN A 307 -17.69 -20.16 -13.70
C ASN A 307 -16.43 -19.31 -13.41
N PRO A 308 -15.41 -19.85 -12.70
CA PRO A 308 -14.20 -19.09 -12.38
C PRO A 308 -13.47 -18.67 -13.66
N SER A 309 -12.87 -17.49 -13.65
CA SER A 309 -12.12 -16.95 -14.78
C SER A 309 -10.88 -16.14 -14.35
N GLY A 310 -10.53 -16.19 -13.08
CA GLY A 310 -9.33 -15.53 -12.55
C GLY A 310 -8.05 -16.21 -13.04
N SER A 311 -7.01 -15.40 -13.20
CA SER A 311 -5.67 -15.83 -13.60
C SER A 311 -4.67 -15.38 -12.56
N LEU A 312 -3.75 -16.26 -12.14
CA LEU A 312 -2.75 -15.96 -11.11
C LEU A 312 -1.87 -14.76 -11.53
N VAL A 313 -1.61 -13.89 -10.58
CA VAL A 313 -0.73 -12.71 -10.75
C VAL A 313 0.67 -12.94 -10.23
N ASP A 314 0.93 -14.09 -9.66
CA ASP A 314 2.21 -14.56 -9.14
C ASP A 314 2.47 -16.00 -9.58
N THR A 315 3.76 -16.34 -9.71
CA THR A 315 4.19 -17.73 -9.90
C THR A 315 4.07 -18.50 -8.58
N TYR A 316 3.36 -19.63 -8.58
CA TYR A 316 3.19 -20.50 -7.42
C TYR A 316 4.19 -21.66 -7.48
N CYS A 317 5.02 -21.77 -6.45
CA CYS A 317 6.11 -22.73 -6.37
C CYS A 317 5.87 -23.86 -5.37
N TYR A 318 6.50 -25.00 -5.62
CA TYR A 318 6.62 -26.07 -4.63
C TYR A 318 7.61 -25.72 -3.52
N ASP A 319 8.58 -24.87 -3.81
CA ASP A 319 9.50 -24.28 -2.82
C ASP A 319 9.72 -22.80 -3.15
N ASN A 320 9.16 -21.94 -2.34
CA ASN A 320 9.29 -20.49 -2.50
C ASN A 320 10.75 -19.99 -2.35
N MET A 321 11.64 -20.83 -1.77
CA MET A 321 13.07 -20.51 -1.66
C MET A 321 13.83 -20.72 -2.98
N SER A 322 13.21 -21.28 -4.02
CA SER A 322 13.82 -21.48 -5.34
C SER A 322 14.04 -20.16 -6.11
N SER A 323 13.32 -19.10 -5.75
CA SER A 323 13.48 -17.77 -6.37
C SER A 323 14.86 -17.16 -6.05
N PRO A 324 15.58 -16.62 -7.06
CA PRO A 324 16.88 -15.98 -6.84
C PRO A 324 16.77 -14.75 -5.90
N ALA A 325 15.64 -14.07 -5.87
CA ALA A 325 15.39 -12.97 -4.95
C ALA A 325 15.45 -13.38 -3.47
N MET A 326 15.18 -14.65 -3.15
CA MET A 326 15.25 -15.15 -1.77
C MET A 326 16.67 -15.25 -1.23
N ALA A 327 17.68 -15.37 -2.10
CA ALA A 327 19.09 -15.43 -1.69
C ALA A 327 19.56 -14.13 -0.98
N ASN A 328 18.90 -13.02 -1.25
CA ASN A 328 19.26 -11.69 -0.74
C ASN A 328 18.05 -10.89 -0.19
N PHE A 329 17.00 -11.58 0.25
CA PHE A 329 15.82 -10.93 0.83
C PHE A 329 16.04 -10.42 2.28
N THR A 330 17.10 -10.86 2.96
CA THR A 330 17.45 -10.36 4.31
C THR A 330 18.33 -9.11 4.21
N PRO A 331 17.98 -7.99 4.86
CA PRO A 331 18.85 -6.82 4.93
C PRO A 331 20.22 -7.13 5.55
N VAL A 332 21.29 -6.58 4.96
CA VAL A 332 22.68 -6.71 5.43
C VAL A 332 23.17 -5.38 5.96
N THR A 333 23.99 -5.40 7.02
CA THR A 333 24.63 -4.19 7.54
C THR A 333 25.97 -3.94 6.82
N TYR A 334 26.24 -2.69 6.43
CA TYR A 334 27.52 -2.30 5.83
C TYR A 334 28.69 -2.68 6.73
N GLU A 335 29.75 -3.29 6.15
CA GLU A 335 30.99 -3.58 6.89
C GLU A 335 31.70 -2.27 7.28
N GLY A 336 32.11 -2.20 8.54
CA GLY A 336 32.71 -0.97 9.09
C GLY A 336 31.68 0.02 9.65
N TYR A 337 30.40 -0.30 9.66
CA TYR A 337 29.36 0.54 10.26
C TYR A 337 29.63 0.84 11.74
N THR A 338 29.47 2.11 12.09
CA THR A 338 29.29 2.61 13.47
C THR A 338 28.34 3.79 13.48
N GLU A 339 27.58 3.98 14.57
CA GLU A 339 26.65 5.11 14.71
C GLU A 339 27.34 6.50 14.66
N GLU A 340 28.68 6.55 14.81
CA GLU A 340 29.46 7.78 14.68
C GLU A 340 29.72 8.13 13.21
N LEU A 341 29.76 7.15 12.31
CA LEU A 341 30.03 7.34 10.88
C LEU A 341 28.76 7.49 10.06
N VAL A 342 27.76 6.67 10.32
CA VAL A 342 26.52 6.60 9.54
C VAL A 342 25.31 6.55 10.47
N PRO A 343 24.22 7.27 10.16
CA PRO A 343 22.97 7.20 10.93
C PRO A 343 22.44 5.77 11.06
N GLU A 344 21.91 5.42 12.23
CA GLU A 344 21.40 4.06 12.51
C GLU A 344 20.39 3.58 11.44
N LYS A 345 19.54 4.49 10.93
CA LYS A 345 18.53 4.15 9.94
C LYS A 345 19.09 3.93 8.53
N ALA A 346 20.37 4.24 8.30
CA ALA A 346 21.03 4.06 7.01
C ALA A 346 22.09 2.94 7.05
N LYS A 347 22.08 2.08 8.08
CA LYS A 347 23.08 1.03 8.29
C LYS A 347 22.89 -0.20 7.42
N SER A 348 21.65 -0.45 6.96
CA SER A 348 21.25 -1.68 6.28
C SER A 348 20.99 -1.45 4.79
N TYR A 349 21.27 -2.47 4.01
CA TYR A 349 21.01 -2.49 2.59
C TYR A 349 20.57 -3.87 2.11
N MET A 350 20.00 -3.92 0.90
CA MET A 350 19.74 -5.13 0.10
C MET A 350 20.31 -4.94 -1.30
N VAL A 351 20.63 -6.04 -1.97
CA VAL A 351 21.07 -6.05 -3.35
C VAL A 351 20.10 -6.89 -4.17
N TYR A 352 19.45 -6.30 -5.16
CA TYR A 352 18.56 -7.02 -6.06
C TYR A 352 19.38 -7.68 -7.18
N GLN A 353 20.14 -8.74 -6.78
CA GLN A 353 21.07 -9.44 -7.65
C GLN A 353 20.37 -10.16 -8.80
N GLU A 354 19.09 -10.50 -8.64
CA GLU A 354 18.28 -11.15 -9.65
C GLU A 354 18.03 -10.26 -10.88
N GLY A 355 18.28 -8.95 -10.78
CA GLY A 355 18.07 -8.02 -11.89
C GLY A 355 16.61 -8.02 -12.35
N ILE A 356 16.38 -8.30 -13.65
CA ILE A 356 15.02 -8.39 -14.22
C ILE A 356 14.31 -9.71 -13.92
N TYR A 357 15.01 -10.71 -13.36
CA TYR A 357 14.54 -12.08 -13.20
C TYR A 357 13.72 -12.25 -11.91
N VAL A 358 12.59 -11.54 -11.82
CA VAL A 358 11.59 -11.67 -10.76
C VAL A 358 10.45 -12.54 -11.26
N GLY A 359 9.94 -13.43 -10.40
CA GLY A 359 8.78 -14.25 -10.68
C GLY A 359 8.93 -15.10 -11.95
N TYR A 360 7.91 -15.13 -12.80
CA TYR A 360 7.89 -15.91 -14.04
C TYR A 360 9.05 -15.57 -14.98
N LYS A 361 9.54 -14.31 -14.99
CA LYS A 361 10.68 -13.92 -15.85
C LYS A 361 11.94 -14.76 -15.55
N TYR A 362 12.12 -15.20 -14.29
CA TYR A 362 13.18 -16.13 -13.93
C TYR A 362 12.87 -17.56 -14.40
N TYR A 363 11.75 -18.11 -13.96
CA TYR A 363 11.46 -19.54 -14.16
C TYR A 363 11.32 -19.90 -15.63
N GLU A 364 10.62 -19.08 -16.40
CA GLU A 364 10.38 -19.29 -17.82
C GLU A 364 11.65 -19.10 -18.66
N THR A 365 12.50 -18.13 -18.30
CA THR A 365 13.77 -17.93 -19.02
C THR A 365 14.75 -19.06 -18.75
N ARG A 366 14.80 -19.53 -17.50
CA ARG A 366 15.62 -20.67 -17.13
C ARG A 366 15.20 -21.94 -17.87
N TYR A 367 13.88 -22.16 -18.00
CA TYR A 367 13.31 -23.25 -18.76
C TYR A 367 13.67 -23.17 -20.25
N GLU A 368 13.44 -22.02 -20.89
CA GLU A 368 13.78 -21.82 -22.30
C GLU A 368 15.26 -22.14 -22.57
N ASP A 369 16.16 -21.55 -21.78
CA ASP A 369 17.60 -21.75 -21.95
C ASP A 369 18.02 -23.21 -21.72
N THR A 370 17.34 -23.93 -20.86
CA THR A 370 17.56 -25.38 -20.67
C THR A 370 17.13 -26.19 -21.90
N VAL A 371 15.96 -25.91 -22.48
CA VAL A 371 15.48 -26.55 -23.72
C VAL A 371 16.39 -26.20 -24.88
N MET A 372 16.84 -24.97 -24.99
CA MET A 372 17.77 -24.53 -26.07
C MET A 372 19.21 -24.97 -25.85
N GLY A 373 19.59 -25.38 -24.64
CA GLY A 373 20.97 -25.76 -24.29
C GLY A 373 21.90 -24.52 -24.26
N THR A 374 21.42 -23.36 -23.83
CA THR A 374 22.15 -22.10 -23.78
C THR A 374 22.40 -21.62 -22.36
N GLY A 375 23.24 -20.61 -22.17
CA GLY A 375 23.39 -19.88 -20.94
C GLY A 375 23.90 -20.66 -19.74
N ASN A 376 24.58 -21.80 -19.92
CA ASN A 376 25.01 -22.65 -18.79
C ASN A 376 23.85 -22.95 -17.81
N ALA A 377 22.65 -23.21 -18.36
CA ALA A 377 21.44 -23.44 -17.60
C ALA A 377 21.44 -24.72 -16.75
N GLY A 378 22.39 -25.64 -17.00
CA GLY A 378 22.53 -26.88 -16.26
C GLY A 378 21.41 -27.87 -16.56
N SER A 379 20.95 -28.59 -15.54
CA SER A 379 19.88 -29.57 -15.62
C SER A 379 18.60 -29.11 -14.93
N TYR A 380 18.25 -27.85 -15.10
CA TYR A 380 17.05 -27.28 -14.51
C TYR A 380 15.79 -28.01 -14.99
N VAL A 381 14.87 -28.30 -14.08
CA VAL A 381 13.59 -28.93 -14.37
C VAL A 381 12.48 -28.04 -13.87
N TYR A 382 11.76 -27.41 -14.78
CA TYR A 382 10.71 -26.44 -14.47
C TYR A 382 9.66 -26.98 -13.50
N SER A 383 9.15 -28.19 -13.77
CA SER A 383 8.13 -28.86 -12.95
C SER A 383 8.60 -29.31 -11.56
N ASP A 384 9.89 -29.15 -11.24
CA ASP A 384 10.36 -29.39 -9.87
C ASP A 384 10.15 -28.16 -8.98
N ASP A 385 10.19 -26.97 -9.56
CA ASP A 385 10.06 -25.69 -8.85
C ASP A 385 8.65 -25.10 -8.96
N VAL A 386 8.09 -25.03 -10.17
CA VAL A 386 6.82 -24.33 -10.45
C VAL A 386 5.66 -25.30 -10.44
N ALA A 387 4.65 -24.99 -9.64
CA ALA A 387 3.39 -25.70 -9.59
C ALA A 387 2.34 -25.10 -10.53
N PHE A 388 2.21 -23.77 -10.52
CA PHE A 388 1.29 -23.01 -11.36
C PHE A 388 2.02 -21.76 -11.87
N PRO A 389 2.11 -21.56 -13.19
CA PRO A 389 2.77 -20.42 -13.78
C PRO A 389 1.99 -19.11 -13.54
N PHE A 390 2.65 -17.98 -13.70
CA PHE A 390 2.00 -16.68 -13.82
C PHE A 390 0.96 -16.68 -14.94
N GLY A 391 -0.21 -16.11 -14.70
CA GLY A 391 -1.32 -16.06 -15.65
C GLY A 391 -2.23 -17.31 -15.64
N TYR A 392 -1.88 -18.35 -14.89
CA TYR A 392 -2.61 -19.63 -14.88
C TYR A 392 -3.97 -19.52 -14.17
N GLY A 393 -4.97 -20.13 -14.76
CA GLY A 393 -6.30 -20.34 -14.16
C GLY A 393 -7.13 -21.29 -15.01
N LEU A 394 -7.92 -22.14 -14.35
CA LEU A 394 -8.84 -23.08 -14.98
C LEU A 394 -10.26 -22.54 -14.98
N SER A 395 -11.08 -23.08 -15.88
CA SER A 395 -12.50 -22.84 -15.98
C SER A 395 -13.29 -24.15 -15.88
N TYR A 396 -14.61 -24.08 -15.68
CA TYR A 396 -15.50 -25.25 -15.78
C TYR A 396 -15.83 -25.63 -17.24
N THR A 397 -15.31 -24.83 -18.19
CA THR A 397 -15.41 -25.07 -19.63
C THR A 397 -14.04 -24.96 -20.28
N ASP A 398 -13.91 -25.42 -21.51
CA ASP A 398 -12.66 -25.34 -22.26
C ASP A 398 -12.74 -24.22 -23.29
N PHE A 399 -11.62 -23.52 -23.52
CA PHE A 399 -11.50 -22.49 -24.55
C PHE A 399 -10.41 -22.85 -25.53
N GLU A 400 -10.61 -22.49 -26.80
CA GLU A 400 -9.63 -22.64 -27.87
C GLU A 400 -9.30 -21.28 -28.47
N TYR A 401 -8.00 -20.95 -28.61
CA TYR A 401 -7.51 -19.77 -29.29
C TYR A 401 -7.18 -20.08 -30.73
N SER A 402 -7.55 -19.20 -31.65
CA SER A 402 -7.28 -19.30 -33.07
C SER A 402 -7.12 -17.94 -33.73
N ASP A 403 -6.74 -17.96 -35.03
CA ASP A 403 -6.69 -16.82 -35.91
C ASP A 403 -5.86 -15.64 -35.40
N MET A 404 -4.75 -15.92 -34.65
CA MET A 404 -3.87 -14.84 -34.20
C MET A 404 -3.25 -14.09 -35.38
N THR A 405 -3.47 -12.78 -35.42
CA THR A 405 -2.86 -11.87 -36.41
C THR A 405 -2.34 -10.61 -35.73
N GLY A 406 -1.20 -10.10 -36.20
CA GLY A 406 -0.63 -8.84 -35.71
C GLY A 406 -0.56 -7.80 -36.82
N VAL A 407 -0.98 -6.56 -36.55
CA VAL A 407 -0.88 -5.43 -37.46
C VAL A 407 -0.23 -4.25 -36.76
N TYR A 408 0.89 -3.78 -37.33
CA TYR A 408 1.57 -2.61 -36.80
C TYR A 408 0.86 -1.33 -37.26
N ASP A 409 0.58 -0.44 -36.30
CA ASP A 409 0.08 0.90 -36.54
C ASP A 409 1.19 1.94 -36.31
N ALA A 410 1.69 2.50 -37.38
CA ALA A 410 2.77 3.50 -37.34
C ALA A 410 2.30 4.87 -36.78
N ALA A 411 1.01 5.11 -36.62
CA ALA A 411 0.49 6.36 -36.06
C ALA A 411 0.57 6.38 -34.54
N THR A 412 0.43 5.20 -33.94
CA THR A 412 0.48 4.99 -32.49
C THR A 412 1.75 4.28 -32.01
N ASP A 413 2.60 3.84 -32.94
CA ASP A 413 3.77 3.01 -32.69
C ASP A 413 3.46 1.74 -31.90
N SER A 414 2.36 1.07 -32.25
CA SER A 414 1.87 -0.11 -31.55
C SER A 414 1.48 -1.24 -32.49
N TYR A 415 1.36 -2.44 -31.97
CA TYR A 415 0.78 -3.60 -32.63
C TYR A 415 -0.64 -3.83 -32.14
N ASN A 416 -1.56 -4.11 -33.07
CA ASN A 416 -2.89 -4.61 -32.75
C ASN A 416 -2.93 -6.10 -33.04
N PHE A 417 -3.02 -6.93 -32.02
CA PHE A 417 -3.19 -8.37 -32.12
C PHE A 417 -4.66 -8.74 -32.05
N ASN A 418 -5.14 -9.49 -33.07
CA ASN A 418 -6.45 -10.09 -33.00
C ASN A 418 -6.31 -11.58 -32.66
N VAL A 419 -7.11 -12.04 -31.72
CA VAL A 419 -7.17 -13.43 -31.28
C VAL A 419 -8.63 -13.84 -31.15
N THR A 420 -9.03 -14.94 -31.78
CA THR A 420 -10.37 -15.50 -31.63
C THR A 420 -10.38 -16.55 -30.55
N VAL A 421 -11.24 -16.35 -29.54
CA VAL A 421 -11.49 -17.28 -28.45
C VAL A 421 -12.82 -17.97 -28.67
N THR A 422 -12.85 -19.29 -28.60
CA THR A 422 -14.08 -20.09 -28.72
C THR A 422 -14.28 -20.94 -27.48
N ASN A 423 -15.46 -20.86 -26.86
CA ASN A 423 -15.85 -21.80 -25.82
C ASN A 423 -16.17 -23.15 -26.47
N THR A 424 -15.29 -24.13 -26.28
CA THR A 424 -15.41 -25.50 -26.88
C THR A 424 -16.11 -26.51 -25.99
N GLY A 425 -16.44 -26.12 -24.75
CA GLY A 425 -17.20 -26.99 -23.83
C GLY A 425 -18.66 -27.14 -24.19
N ASP A 426 -19.33 -28.04 -23.49
CA ASP A 426 -20.73 -28.43 -23.79
C ASP A 426 -21.76 -27.86 -22.80
N THR A 427 -21.31 -27.34 -21.63
CA THR A 427 -22.20 -27.16 -20.47
C THR A 427 -22.18 -25.76 -19.91
N TYR A 428 -20.98 -25.20 -19.68
CA TYR A 428 -20.83 -23.94 -18.96
C TYR A 428 -20.51 -22.78 -19.89
N SER A 429 -21.16 -21.65 -19.66
CA SER A 429 -20.71 -20.38 -20.21
C SER A 429 -19.57 -19.85 -19.34
N GLY A 430 -18.62 -19.11 -19.91
CA GLY A 430 -17.52 -18.54 -19.14
C GLY A 430 -16.83 -17.40 -19.86
N LYS A 431 -15.96 -16.71 -19.13
CA LYS A 431 -15.02 -15.71 -19.64
C LYS A 431 -13.63 -16.32 -19.74
N GLU A 432 -12.84 -15.78 -20.64
CA GLU A 432 -11.45 -16.18 -20.83
C GLU A 432 -10.53 -14.97 -20.89
N THR A 433 -9.31 -15.12 -20.33
CA THR A 433 -8.25 -14.11 -20.39
C THR A 433 -7.26 -14.44 -21.51
N VAL A 434 -7.17 -13.60 -22.53
CA VAL A 434 -6.09 -13.69 -23.52
C VAL A 434 -4.92 -12.82 -23.07
N GLN A 435 -3.76 -13.42 -22.91
CA GLN A 435 -2.52 -12.76 -22.52
C GLN A 435 -1.57 -12.73 -23.74
N ILE A 436 -1.02 -11.58 -24.05
CA ILE A 436 -0.02 -11.40 -25.12
C ILE A 436 1.35 -11.25 -24.47
N TYR A 437 2.23 -12.16 -24.79
CA TYR A 437 3.62 -12.15 -24.34
C TYR A 437 4.57 -11.85 -25.48
N ALA A 438 5.59 -11.06 -25.21
CA ALA A 438 6.65 -10.77 -26.14
C ALA A 438 7.96 -11.44 -25.72
N GLN A 439 8.74 -11.83 -26.73
CA GLN A 439 10.14 -12.22 -26.58
C GLN A 439 11.01 -11.33 -27.44
N SER A 440 11.94 -10.61 -26.83
CA SER A 440 12.99 -9.85 -27.52
C SER A 440 14.20 -10.74 -27.84
N PRO A 441 14.95 -10.47 -28.92
CA PRO A 441 16.18 -11.22 -29.20
C PRO A 441 17.24 -10.95 -28.12
N TYR A 442 17.99 -11.99 -27.72
CA TYR A 442 19.13 -11.88 -26.82
C TYR A 442 20.41 -12.01 -27.62
N THR A 443 21.11 -10.90 -27.86
CA THR A 443 22.17 -10.75 -28.84
C THR A 443 23.57 -10.76 -28.21
N GLU A 444 24.61 -10.74 -29.02
CA GLU A 444 25.99 -10.54 -28.53
C GLU A 444 26.18 -9.12 -27.98
N TYR A 445 25.45 -8.13 -28.52
CA TYR A 445 25.47 -6.77 -27.99
C TYR A 445 24.98 -6.75 -26.53
N ASP A 446 23.89 -7.47 -26.25
CA ASP A 446 23.32 -7.58 -24.92
C ASP A 446 24.30 -8.18 -23.91
N LYS A 447 24.94 -9.29 -24.30
CA LYS A 447 25.96 -9.98 -23.48
C LYS A 447 27.18 -9.10 -23.19
N GLU A 448 27.62 -8.30 -24.17
CA GLU A 448 28.76 -7.38 -24.04
C GLU A 448 28.42 -6.17 -23.15
N ASN A 449 27.16 -5.75 -23.12
CA ASN A 449 26.69 -4.59 -22.38
C ASN A 449 25.83 -4.93 -21.14
N SER A 450 25.76 -6.22 -20.76
CA SER A 450 24.96 -6.70 -19.61
C SER A 450 23.47 -6.26 -19.66
N VAL A 451 22.89 -6.29 -20.87
CA VAL A 451 21.45 -6.09 -21.07
C VAL A 451 20.77 -7.45 -20.96
N GLU A 452 19.94 -7.66 -19.96
CA GLU A 452 19.27 -8.94 -19.76
C GLU A 452 17.90 -8.96 -20.46
N LYS A 453 17.47 -10.14 -20.91
CA LYS A 453 16.19 -10.36 -21.60
C LYS A 453 15.51 -11.59 -21.03
N SER A 454 14.24 -11.48 -20.66
CA SER A 454 13.44 -12.64 -20.29
C SER A 454 13.00 -13.44 -21.53
N ALA A 455 12.71 -14.71 -21.35
CA ALA A 455 12.16 -15.56 -22.42
C ALA A 455 10.79 -15.05 -22.87
N VAL A 456 9.99 -14.57 -21.95
CA VAL A 456 8.71 -13.92 -22.19
C VAL A 456 8.50 -12.79 -21.22
N GLN A 457 7.77 -11.77 -21.66
CA GLN A 457 7.25 -10.70 -20.82
C GLN A 457 5.82 -10.37 -21.25
N LEU A 458 4.92 -10.22 -20.31
CA LEU A 458 3.56 -9.76 -20.57
C LEU A 458 3.60 -8.35 -21.16
N CYS A 459 2.92 -8.14 -22.28
CA CYS A 459 2.85 -6.84 -22.94
C CYS A 459 1.45 -6.45 -23.42
N GLY A 460 0.46 -7.29 -23.17
CA GLY A 460 -0.95 -6.99 -23.46
C GLY A 460 -1.85 -8.09 -22.95
N PHE A 461 -3.10 -7.73 -22.66
CA PHE A 461 -4.12 -8.70 -22.26
C PHE A 461 -5.52 -8.18 -22.58
N GLY A 462 -6.47 -9.10 -22.57
CA GLY A 462 -7.89 -8.76 -22.71
C GLY A 462 -8.78 -9.87 -22.20
N LYS A 463 -9.95 -9.51 -21.68
CA LYS A 463 -10.96 -10.42 -21.16
C LYS A 463 -12.13 -10.53 -22.12
N THR A 464 -12.65 -11.74 -22.39
CA THR A 464 -13.84 -11.93 -23.21
C THR A 464 -15.11 -11.51 -22.45
N ASP A 465 -16.18 -11.26 -23.16
CA ASP A 465 -17.53 -11.39 -22.62
C ASP A 465 -17.78 -12.83 -22.17
N ILE A 466 -18.94 -13.06 -21.52
CA ILE A 466 -19.37 -14.43 -21.20
C ILE A 466 -19.73 -15.15 -22.50
N LEU A 467 -18.96 -16.16 -22.89
CA LEU A 467 -19.18 -16.99 -24.07
C LEU A 467 -19.99 -18.23 -23.70
N ALA A 468 -21.12 -18.43 -24.37
CA ALA A 468 -21.89 -19.66 -24.27
C ALA A 468 -21.17 -20.84 -24.99
N PRO A 469 -21.50 -22.10 -24.68
CA PRO A 469 -20.96 -23.24 -25.41
C PRO A 469 -21.06 -23.09 -26.93
N GLY A 470 -19.91 -23.17 -27.61
CA GLY A 470 -19.79 -23.03 -29.06
C GLY A 470 -19.75 -21.56 -29.54
N GLU A 471 -19.84 -20.57 -28.66
CA GLU A 471 -19.73 -19.15 -28.99
C GLU A 471 -18.27 -18.72 -29.09
N SER A 472 -17.99 -17.77 -29.99
CA SER A 472 -16.66 -17.22 -30.22
C SER A 472 -16.66 -15.70 -30.16
N GLN A 473 -15.59 -15.12 -29.69
CA GLN A 473 -15.31 -13.69 -29.70
C GLN A 473 -13.89 -13.44 -30.20
N THR A 474 -13.71 -12.41 -31.03
CA THR A 474 -12.37 -11.96 -31.40
C THR A 474 -12.02 -10.73 -30.57
N LEU A 475 -10.98 -10.83 -29.79
CA LEU A 475 -10.39 -9.71 -29.05
C LEU A 475 -9.35 -9.01 -29.94
N THR A 476 -9.28 -7.69 -29.83
CA THR A 476 -8.19 -6.88 -30.36
C THR A 476 -7.39 -6.31 -29.20
N ILE A 477 -6.15 -6.74 -29.04
CA ILE A 477 -5.27 -6.34 -27.95
C ILE A 477 -4.18 -5.45 -28.52
N ASN A 478 -4.07 -4.24 -28.00
CA ASN A 478 -3.03 -3.29 -28.37
C ASN A 478 -1.79 -3.53 -27.51
N VAL A 479 -0.62 -3.47 -28.16
CA VAL A 479 0.70 -3.59 -27.53
C VAL A 479 1.57 -2.44 -28.02
N ASP A 480 1.95 -1.54 -27.13
CA ASP A 480 2.89 -0.48 -27.43
C ASP A 480 4.27 -1.08 -27.69
N ARG A 481 4.91 -0.64 -28.77
CA ARG A 481 6.25 -1.14 -29.10
C ARG A 481 7.32 -0.69 -28.10
N ALA A 482 7.06 0.38 -27.36
CA ALA A 482 7.88 0.82 -26.24
C ALA A 482 7.95 -0.23 -25.11
N ASP A 483 6.87 -1.00 -24.88
CA ASP A 483 6.81 -2.01 -23.81
C ASP A 483 7.70 -3.23 -24.06
N ILE A 484 8.24 -3.40 -25.28
CA ILE A 484 9.19 -4.46 -25.62
C ILE A 484 10.62 -3.97 -25.79
N ALA A 485 10.87 -2.67 -25.61
CA ALA A 485 12.21 -2.11 -25.60
C ALA A 485 12.92 -2.45 -24.28
N SER A 486 14.22 -2.67 -24.32
CA SER A 486 15.00 -2.95 -23.13
C SER A 486 15.91 -1.78 -22.78
N TYR A 487 16.12 -1.54 -21.50
CA TYR A 487 16.99 -0.46 -21.05
C TYR A 487 18.47 -0.91 -20.99
N ASP A 488 19.31 -0.25 -21.76
CA ASP A 488 20.75 -0.50 -21.76
C ASP A 488 21.48 0.50 -20.85
N ALA A 489 21.76 0.10 -19.60
CA ALA A 489 22.37 0.96 -18.60
C ALA A 489 23.89 1.17 -18.81
N TYR A 490 24.57 0.25 -19.49
CA TYR A 490 26.03 0.26 -19.59
C TYR A 490 26.53 0.76 -20.94
N GLY A 491 25.81 0.44 -22.05
CA GLY A 491 26.20 0.80 -23.42
C GLY A 491 25.54 2.10 -23.89
N ALA A 492 24.32 2.00 -24.42
CA ALA A 492 23.59 3.12 -25.02
C ALA A 492 23.04 4.11 -23.98
N LYS A 493 22.84 3.70 -22.76
CA LYS A 493 22.27 4.46 -21.63
C LYS A 493 20.87 4.99 -21.93
N THR A 494 20.08 4.20 -22.61
CA THR A 494 18.70 4.49 -23.00
C THR A 494 17.98 3.20 -23.37
N TYR A 495 16.68 3.27 -23.69
CA TYR A 495 15.97 2.11 -24.23
C TYR A 495 16.43 1.78 -25.66
N ILE A 496 16.56 0.49 -25.93
CA ILE A 496 17.00 -0.04 -27.22
C ILE A 496 16.00 -1.07 -27.77
N LEU A 497 15.95 -1.19 -29.10
CA LEU A 497 15.42 -2.35 -29.80
C LEU A 497 16.55 -3.06 -30.55
N ASP A 498 16.80 -4.29 -30.18
CA ASP A 498 17.88 -5.09 -30.75
C ASP A 498 17.61 -5.48 -32.21
N ALA A 499 18.68 -5.74 -32.94
CA ALA A 499 18.54 -6.37 -34.22
C ALA A 499 18.26 -7.86 -34.05
N GLY A 500 17.20 -8.36 -34.67
CA GLY A 500 16.82 -9.76 -34.59
C GLY A 500 15.33 -10.00 -34.67
N ASP A 501 14.93 -11.22 -34.35
CA ASP A 501 13.55 -11.67 -34.41
C ASP A 501 12.89 -11.49 -33.05
N TYR A 502 11.80 -10.74 -33.03
CA TYR A 502 10.87 -10.59 -31.94
C TYR A 502 9.68 -11.53 -32.15
N TYR A 503 9.27 -12.20 -31.11
CA TYR A 503 8.10 -13.07 -31.13
C TYR A 503 7.02 -12.53 -30.20
N PHE A 504 5.79 -12.54 -30.68
CA PHE A 504 4.61 -12.23 -29.86
C PHE A 504 3.71 -13.45 -29.88
N THR A 505 3.21 -13.87 -28.74
CA THR A 505 2.30 -15.01 -28.67
C THR A 505 1.10 -14.74 -27.80
N ALA A 506 -0.07 -15.26 -28.23
CA ALA A 506 -1.26 -15.33 -27.39
C ALA A 506 -1.23 -16.64 -26.59
N ALA A 507 -1.40 -16.54 -25.29
CA ALA A 507 -1.35 -17.68 -24.39
C ALA A 507 -2.28 -17.53 -23.21
N THR A 508 -2.55 -18.63 -22.51
CA THR A 508 -3.34 -18.68 -21.27
C THR A 508 -2.51 -18.32 -20.04
N ASP A 509 -1.19 -18.48 -20.13
CA ASP A 509 -0.22 -18.26 -19.06
C ASP A 509 1.20 -18.13 -19.62
N ALA A 510 2.16 -17.74 -18.79
CA ALA A 510 3.54 -17.49 -19.19
C ALA A 510 4.26 -18.76 -19.72
N HIS A 511 3.97 -19.92 -19.15
CA HIS A 511 4.60 -21.17 -19.55
C HIS A 511 4.11 -21.65 -20.93
N ASN A 512 2.81 -21.57 -21.18
CA ASN A 512 2.26 -21.80 -22.51
C ASN A 512 2.83 -20.82 -23.55
N ALA A 513 3.09 -19.56 -23.16
CA ALA A 513 3.72 -18.58 -24.04
C ALA A 513 5.14 -19.00 -24.46
N VAL A 514 5.97 -19.44 -23.51
CA VAL A 514 7.32 -19.95 -23.83
C VAL A 514 7.24 -21.17 -24.74
N ASN A 515 6.35 -22.12 -24.45
CA ASN A 515 6.18 -23.31 -25.27
C ASN A 515 5.71 -22.98 -26.71
N ASN A 516 4.79 -22.02 -26.88
CA ASN A 516 4.37 -21.54 -28.20
C ASN A 516 5.53 -20.95 -29.00
N ILE A 517 6.36 -20.12 -28.36
CA ILE A 517 7.53 -19.51 -29.02
C ILE A 517 8.60 -20.56 -29.34
N LEU A 518 8.87 -21.49 -28.44
CA LEU A 518 9.77 -22.62 -28.70
C LEU A 518 9.29 -23.47 -29.90
N ALA A 519 7.99 -23.76 -29.97
CA ALA A 519 7.39 -24.45 -31.11
C ALA A 519 7.52 -23.65 -32.41
N ALA A 520 7.36 -22.33 -32.39
CA ALA A 520 7.59 -21.45 -33.55
C ALA A 520 9.05 -21.44 -33.98
N LYS A 521 10.00 -21.61 -33.05
CA LYS A 521 11.43 -21.79 -33.31
C LYS A 521 11.79 -23.21 -33.77
N GLY A 522 10.82 -24.15 -33.76
CA GLY A 522 10.98 -25.54 -34.25
C GLY A 522 11.42 -26.53 -33.17
N PHE A 523 11.34 -26.19 -31.88
CA PHE A 523 11.53 -27.15 -30.76
C PHE A 523 10.29 -27.98 -30.55
N THR A 524 10.45 -29.15 -29.92
CA THR A 524 9.39 -30.11 -29.61
C THR A 524 9.71 -30.84 -28.29
N ALA A 525 8.80 -31.68 -27.81
CA ALA A 525 9.07 -32.55 -26.67
C ALA A 525 10.33 -33.44 -26.85
N GLU A 526 10.69 -33.79 -28.11
CA GLU A 526 11.94 -34.53 -28.39
C GLU A 526 13.20 -33.69 -28.13
N ASN A 527 13.07 -32.37 -28.13
CA ASN A 527 14.14 -31.44 -27.80
C ASN A 527 14.16 -31.02 -26.32
N GLY A 528 13.27 -31.57 -25.48
CA GLY A 528 13.23 -31.31 -24.05
C GLY A 528 12.14 -30.32 -23.59
N MET A 529 11.22 -29.95 -24.48
CA MET A 529 10.01 -29.24 -24.02
C MET A 529 9.16 -30.21 -23.18
N ASP A 530 8.54 -29.68 -22.13
CA ASP A 530 7.69 -30.46 -21.22
C ASP A 530 6.22 -30.50 -21.66
N ALA A 531 5.81 -29.60 -22.58
CA ALA A 531 4.51 -29.57 -23.22
C ALA A 531 4.61 -29.22 -24.71
N GLU A 532 3.58 -29.57 -25.47
CA GLU A 532 3.45 -29.13 -26.87
C GLU A 532 3.04 -27.65 -26.90
N GLY A 533 3.75 -26.86 -27.71
CA GLY A 533 3.39 -25.47 -27.97
C GLY A 533 2.59 -25.30 -29.25
N ASN A 534 1.85 -24.21 -29.38
CA ASN A 534 1.09 -23.85 -30.57
C ASN A 534 1.77 -22.70 -31.35
N ALA A 535 2.56 -23.05 -32.36
CA ALA A 535 3.25 -22.08 -33.21
C ALA A 535 2.30 -21.16 -34.01
N GLU A 536 1.03 -21.57 -34.25
CA GLU A 536 0.05 -20.74 -34.97
C GLU A 536 -0.45 -19.54 -34.15
N LEU A 537 -0.24 -19.58 -32.83
CA LEU A 537 -0.52 -18.47 -31.92
C LEU A 537 0.68 -17.53 -31.74
N THR A 538 1.69 -17.64 -32.62
CA THR A 538 2.89 -16.80 -32.53
C THR A 538 3.05 -15.95 -33.78
N PHE A 539 3.22 -14.62 -33.58
CA PHE A 539 3.54 -13.65 -34.61
C PHE A 539 5.00 -13.25 -34.49
N GLN A 540 5.74 -13.26 -35.58
CA GLN A 540 7.14 -12.86 -35.65
C GLN A 540 7.29 -11.51 -36.34
N TRP A 541 8.09 -10.62 -35.73
CA TRP A 541 8.57 -9.39 -36.33
C TRP A 541 10.11 -9.37 -36.28
N THR A 542 10.73 -8.95 -37.38
CA THR A 542 12.18 -8.82 -37.44
C THR A 542 12.59 -7.35 -37.46
N ASN A 543 13.47 -6.96 -36.57
CA ASN A 543 14.15 -5.67 -36.57
C ASN A 543 15.52 -5.82 -37.22
N ASP A 544 15.77 -5.12 -38.32
CA ASP A 544 16.98 -5.31 -39.11
C ASP A 544 18.28 -4.75 -38.48
N THR A 545 18.14 -3.75 -37.59
CA THR A 545 19.29 -3.04 -37.01
C THR A 545 19.02 -2.66 -35.57
N LEU A 546 20.09 -2.66 -34.76
CA LEU A 546 20.00 -2.10 -33.39
C LEU A 546 19.54 -0.63 -33.46
N ASP A 547 18.45 -0.34 -32.75
CA ASP A 547 17.90 1.02 -32.63
C ASP A 547 18.09 1.53 -31.19
N THR A 548 18.91 2.56 -31.06
CA THR A 548 19.20 3.26 -29.77
C THR A 548 18.63 4.67 -29.75
N THR A 549 17.71 4.99 -30.65
CA THR A 549 17.26 6.37 -30.91
C THR A 549 15.77 6.58 -30.77
N THR A 550 14.96 5.60 -31.12
CA THR A 550 13.50 5.72 -31.12
C THR A 550 12.96 6.06 -29.72
N TYR A 551 13.48 5.40 -28.68
CA TYR A 551 13.06 5.61 -27.28
C TYR A 551 14.11 6.33 -26.43
N ALA A 552 15.05 7.04 -27.09
CA ALA A 552 15.98 7.95 -26.40
C ALA A 552 15.32 9.28 -25.99
N VAL A 553 14.06 9.48 -26.35
CA VAL A 553 13.23 10.62 -25.93
C VAL A 553 11.90 10.08 -25.42
N SER A 554 11.50 10.51 -24.24
CA SER A 554 10.25 10.09 -23.61
C SER A 554 8.99 10.69 -24.28
N LYS A 555 7.81 10.21 -23.90
CA LYS A 555 6.52 10.77 -24.36
C LYS A 555 6.36 12.26 -23.98
N SER A 556 6.98 12.72 -22.89
CA SER A 556 7.01 14.14 -22.47
C SER A 556 7.97 15.01 -23.29
N GLY A 557 8.86 14.40 -24.09
CA GLY A 557 9.90 15.07 -24.88
C GLY A 557 11.24 15.25 -24.16
N ALA A 558 11.42 14.65 -22.99
CA ALA A 558 12.70 14.65 -22.27
C ALA A 558 13.66 13.60 -22.84
N GLU A 559 14.97 13.88 -22.77
CA GLU A 559 16.00 12.89 -23.08
C GLU A 559 15.99 11.77 -22.04
N VAL A 560 15.95 10.52 -22.50
CA VAL A 560 16.03 9.33 -21.67
C VAL A 560 17.48 8.88 -21.57
N THR A 561 18.05 9.00 -20.39
CA THR A 561 19.42 8.56 -20.09
C THR A 561 19.52 8.07 -18.64
N ASN A 562 20.67 7.50 -18.27
CA ASN A 562 20.86 7.03 -16.89
C ASN A 562 20.58 8.13 -15.85
N GLN A 563 19.67 7.83 -14.95
CA GLN A 563 19.28 8.67 -13.82
C GLN A 563 19.65 8.05 -12.48
N LEU A 564 19.90 6.74 -12.45
CA LEU A 564 20.02 5.92 -11.24
C LEU A 564 21.37 5.20 -11.14
N SER A 565 22.42 5.69 -11.83
CA SER A 565 23.75 5.07 -11.81
C SER A 565 24.31 4.92 -10.39
N ASP A 566 23.94 5.82 -9.46
CA ASP A 566 24.38 5.79 -8.06
C ASP A 566 23.68 4.68 -7.24
N SER A 567 22.70 3.99 -7.83
CA SER A 567 22.03 2.84 -7.24
C SER A 567 22.59 1.50 -7.72
N ASP A 568 23.47 1.51 -8.71
CA ASP A 568 24.18 0.34 -9.18
C ASP A 568 25.62 0.37 -8.68
N MET A 569 25.98 -0.58 -7.81
CA MET A 569 27.31 -0.65 -7.22
C MET A 569 28.42 -0.71 -8.26
N ASN A 570 28.14 -1.23 -9.46
CA ASN A 570 29.11 -1.33 -10.56
C ASN A 570 29.28 -0.02 -11.34
N LEU A 571 28.35 0.94 -11.19
CA LEU A 571 28.39 2.27 -11.83
C LEU A 571 28.63 3.41 -10.83
N TYR A 572 28.39 3.14 -9.55
CA TYR A 572 28.53 4.15 -8.48
C TYR A 572 29.98 4.56 -8.28
N GLU A 573 30.30 5.84 -8.47
CA GLU A 573 31.67 6.36 -8.35
C GLU A 573 32.26 6.16 -6.96
N GLY A 574 31.41 6.11 -5.93
CA GLY A 574 31.79 5.91 -4.53
C GLY A 574 32.03 4.45 -4.11
N ALA A 575 31.86 3.47 -5.01
CA ALA A 575 31.91 2.04 -4.68
C ALA A 575 33.23 1.55 -4.07
N GLY A 576 34.37 2.17 -4.42
CA GLY A 576 35.70 1.68 -4.02
C GLY A 576 36.00 0.32 -4.65
N ASP A 577 36.27 -0.70 -3.81
CA ASP A 577 36.51 -2.09 -4.24
C ASP A 577 35.22 -2.94 -4.23
N ASN A 578 34.06 -2.38 -3.84
CA ASN A 578 32.79 -3.09 -3.86
C ASN A 578 32.32 -3.33 -5.30
N SER A 579 31.67 -4.45 -5.54
CA SER A 579 31.08 -4.81 -6.83
C SER A 579 29.98 -5.84 -6.65
N VAL A 580 29.12 -5.99 -7.63
CA VAL A 580 28.02 -6.97 -7.65
C VAL A 580 28.13 -7.84 -8.90
N THR A 581 27.96 -9.14 -8.73
CA THR A 581 27.65 -10.05 -9.81
C THR A 581 26.14 -10.19 -9.89
N TYR A 582 25.52 -9.57 -10.88
CA TYR A 582 24.10 -9.71 -11.16
C TYR A 582 23.81 -11.01 -11.89
N LEU A 583 22.64 -11.59 -11.70
CA LEU A 583 22.18 -12.78 -12.39
C LEU A 583 22.08 -12.53 -13.90
N SER A 584 22.64 -13.43 -14.68
CA SER A 584 22.65 -13.32 -16.14
C SER A 584 22.28 -14.64 -16.81
N ARG A 585 21.35 -14.57 -17.78
CA ARG A 585 21.01 -15.72 -18.61
C ARG A 585 22.18 -16.21 -19.50
N ASN A 586 23.21 -15.41 -19.62
CA ASN A 586 24.42 -15.84 -20.34
C ASN A 586 25.24 -16.90 -19.57
N ASP A 587 25.11 -16.93 -18.21
CA ASP A 587 25.80 -17.90 -17.34
C ASP A 587 25.02 -18.13 -16.04
N TRP A 588 23.94 -18.87 -16.13
CA TRP A 588 23.06 -19.13 -14.98
C TRP A 588 23.79 -19.71 -13.76
N GLU A 589 24.58 -20.78 -13.98
CA GLU A 589 25.27 -21.44 -12.85
C GLU A 589 26.39 -20.57 -12.27
N GLY A 590 27.04 -19.74 -13.10
CA GLY A 590 28.14 -18.87 -12.68
C GLY A 590 27.69 -17.58 -12.00
N THR A 591 26.44 -17.15 -12.19
CA THR A 591 25.92 -15.87 -11.68
C THR A 591 24.75 -16.00 -10.71
N PHE A 592 24.23 -17.23 -10.49
CA PHE A 592 23.11 -17.44 -9.56
C PHE A 592 23.52 -16.99 -8.14
N PRO A 593 22.74 -16.09 -7.50
CA PRO A 593 23.10 -15.57 -6.18
C PRO A 593 22.97 -16.65 -5.11
N ALA A 594 24.05 -16.86 -4.35
CA ALA A 594 24.09 -17.80 -3.23
C ALA A 594 23.88 -17.11 -1.88
N GLU A 595 24.35 -15.87 -1.76
CA GLU A 595 24.26 -15.04 -0.55
C GLU A 595 24.38 -13.56 -0.94
N SER A 596 23.87 -12.67 -0.07
CA SER A 596 24.00 -11.23 -0.27
C SER A 596 25.47 -10.77 -0.25
N PRO A 597 25.88 -9.91 -1.21
CA PRO A 597 27.21 -9.30 -1.19
C PRO A 597 27.41 -8.46 0.08
N VAL A 598 28.63 -8.47 0.61
CA VAL A 598 29.00 -7.64 1.76
C VAL A 598 29.76 -6.41 1.28
N PHE A 599 29.19 -5.21 1.51
CA PHE A 599 29.81 -3.95 1.12
C PHE A 599 30.53 -3.30 2.28
N ALA A 600 31.79 -2.91 2.05
CA ALA A 600 32.58 -2.11 2.96
C ALA A 600 32.26 -0.61 2.75
N LEU A 601 32.05 0.13 3.83
CA LEU A 601 31.86 1.58 3.75
C LEU A 601 33.11 2.28 3.21
N THR A 602 32.93 3.08 2.18
CA THR A 602 33.92 4.03 1.69
C THR A 602 33.69 5.42 2.28
N ASP A 603 34.65 6.34 2.16
CA ASP A 603 34.46 7.72 2.61
C ASP A 603 33.30 8.39 1.87
N THR A 604 33.16 8.15 0.55
CA THR A 604 32.04 8.69 -0.25
C THR A 604 30.69 8.11 0.22
N MET A 605 30.59 6.80 0.44
CA MET A 605 29.37 6.20 0.95
C MET A 605 28.98 6.77 2.32
N ILE A 606 29.95 7.05 3.21
CA ILE A 606 29.69 7.67 4.49
C ILE A 606 29.09 9.07 4.33
N ASP A 607 29.61 9.86 3.39
CA ASP A 607 29.09 11.20 3.10
C ASP A 607 27.68 11.13 2.48
N ASP A 608 27.46 10.22 1.53
CA ASP A 608 26.17 10.05 0.84
C ASP A 608 25.07 9.43 1.74
N LEU A 609 25.45 8.70 2.79
CA LEU A 609 24.53 8.13 3.78
C LEU A 609 24.08 9.12 4.87
N GLN A 610 24.55 10.38 4.87
CA GLN A 610 24.10 11.38 5.82
C GLN A 610 22.62 11.75 5.64
N VAL A 611 22.00 12.27 6.70
CA VAL A 611 20.55 12.57 6.70
C VAL A 611 20.22 13.76 5.82
N VAL A 612 21.06 14.82 5.84
CA VAL A 612 20.85 16.01 5.01
C VAL A 612 22.10 16.23 4.17
N GLN A 613 21.91 16.28 2.87
CA GLN A 613 22.98 16.39 1.86
C GLN A 613 22.97 17.75 1.16
N TYR A 614 21.88 18.50 1.25
CA TYR A 614 21.75 19.81 0.59
C TYR A 614 22.82 20.80 1.03
N ASP A 615 23.62 21.29 0.05
CA ASP A 615 24.47 22.47 0.17
C ASP A 615 24.14 23.44 -0.99
N ALA A 616 23.83 24.70 -0.65
CA ALA A 616 23.53 25.73 -1.64
C ALA A 616 24.69 26.01 -2.62
N ALA A 617 25.94 25.67 -2.24
CA ALA A 617 27.11 25.83 -3.09
C ALA A 617 27.13 24.89 -4.31
N ASP A 618 26.36 23.81 -4.28
CA ASP A 618 26.27 22.82 -5.38
C ASP A 618 25.29 23.26 -6.48
N TYR A 619 24.63 24.39 -6.31
CA TYR A 619 23.60 24.89 -7.21
C TYR A 619 23.93 26.26 -7.81
N ASP A 620 23.41 26.52 -9.00
CA ASP A 620 23.53 27.82 -9.64
C ASP A 620 22.85 28.92 -8.80
N THR A 621 23.45 30.07 -8.78
CA THR A 621 22.90 31.25 -8.07
C THR A 621 21.65 31.76 -8.78
N VAL A 622 20.56 31.85 -8.05
CA VAL A 622 19.27 32.40 -8.51
C VAL A 622 18.90 33.66 -7.74
N GLU A 623 18.02 34.46 -8.33
CA GLU A 623 17.47 35.64 -7.61
C GLU A 623 16.38 35.17 -6.61
N MET A 624 16.30 35.84 -5.47
CA MET A 624 15.25 35.57 -4.48
C MET A 624 13.88 35.84 -5.09
N PRO A 625 12.97 34.85 -5.12
CA PRO A 625 11.63 35.05 -5.67
C PRO A 625 10.81 36.05 -4.84
N THR A 626 9.82 36.67 -5.48
CA THR A 626 8.87 37.55 -4.81
C THR A 626 8.01 36.78 -3.82
N LEU A 627 7.88 37.29 -2.60
CA LEU A 627 7.03 36.72 -1.56
C LEU A 627 6.16 37.77 -0.89
N GLY A 628 4.93 37.39 -0.48
CA GLY A 628 4.03 38.26 0.29
C GLY A 628 3.42 39.40 -0.50
N ALA A 629 3.44 39.33 -1.84
CA ALA A 629 2.76 40.31 -2.70
C ALA A 629 1.23 40.31 -2.41
N LYS A 630 0.56 41.32 -2.88
CA LYS A 630 -0.89 41.49 -2.73
C LYS A 630 -1.53 41.71 -4.11
N ASN A 631 -1.51 40.67 -4.90
CA ASN A 631 -2.00 40.69 -6.27
C ASN A 631 -3.53 40.52 -6.34
N GLY A 632 -4.11 39.93 -5.26
CA GLY A 632 -5.57 39.77 -5.15
C GLY A 632 -6.15 38.51 -5.77
N LEU A 633 -5.29 37.62 -6.32
CA LEU A 633 -5.74 36.31 -6.81
C LEU A 633 -5.99 35.37 -5.63
N THR A 634 -6.92 34.46 -5.83
CA THR A 634 -7.24 33.38 -4.90
C THR A 634 -7.11 32.04 -5.62
N LEU A 635 -7.07 30.92 -4.90
CA LEU A 635 -7.03 29.60 -5.54
C LEU A 635 -8.25 29.33 -6.42
N TYR A 636 -9.40 29.95 -6.13
CA TYR A 636 -10.59 29.91 -6.97
C TYR A 636 -10.30 30.36 -8.41
N ASP A 637 -9.45 31.38 -8.60
CA ASP A 637 -9.10 31.94 -9.90
C ASP A 637 -8.24 30.98 -10.74
N MET A 638 -7.71 29.90 -10.12
CA MET A 638 -6.85 28.91 -10.75
C MET A 638 -7.59 27.63 -11.19
N ILE A 639 -8.85 27.47 -10.83
CA ILE A 639 -9.62 26.27 -11.20
C ILE A 639 -9.63 26.06 -12.72
N GLY A 640 -9.19 24.89 -13.17
CA GLY A 640 -9.15 24.49 -14.58
C GLY A 640 -8.10 25.18 -15.44
N LYS A 641 -7.14 25.89 -14.84
CA LYS A 641 -5.98 26.41 -15.54
C LYS A 641 -4.90 25.36 -15.70
N ASP A 642 -4.22 25.43 -16.84
CA ASP A 642 -3.05 24.59 -17.08
C ASP A 642 -1.93 24.92 -16.10
N TYR A 643 -1.05 23.94 -15.83
CA TYR A 643 0.08 24.10 -14.90
C TYR A 643 0.99 25.30 -15.28
N ASP A 644 1.23 25.50 -16.57
CA ASP A 644 2.10 26.57 -17.11
C ASP A 644 1.39 27.93 -17.31
N ASP A 645 0.15 28.10 -16.83
CA ASP A 645 -0.54 29.39 -16.94
C ASP A 645 0.17 30.47 -16.11
N ALA A 646 0.46 31.63 -16.71
CA ALA A 646 1.21 32.71 -16.06
C ALA A 646 0.57 33.30 -14.80
N ASP A 647 -0.73 33.09 -14.57
CA ASP A 647 -1.39 33.53 -13.35
C ASP A 647 -0.92 32.77 -12.12
N TRP A 648 -0.35 31.53 -12.29
CA TRP A 648 0.26 30.81 -11.19
C TRP A 648 1.42 31.57 -10.57
N ASP A 649 2.33 32.16 -11.36
CA ASP A 649 3.39 33.00 -10.84
C ASP A 649 2.85 34.15 -10.01
N THR A 650 1.78 34.80 -10.52
CA THR A 650 1.11 35.91 -9.85
C THR A 650 0.48 35.49 -8.52
N LEU A 651 -0.12 34.28 -8.47
CA LEU A 651 -0.69 33.70 -7.24
C LEU A 651 0.41 33.37 -6.23
N LEU A 652 1.44 32.66 -6.68
CA LEU A 652 2.55 32.20 -5.83
C LEU A 652 3.35 33.36 -5.22
N ASP A 653 3.48 34.48 -5.90
CA ASP A 653 4.09 35.69 -5.36
C ASP A 653 3.41 36.22 -4.07
N GLN A 654 2.16 35.84 -3.82
CA GLN A 654 1.41 36.23 -2.62
C GLN A 654 1.74 35.35 -1.41
N LEU A 655 2.31 34.17 -1.61
CA LEU A 655 2.69 33.29 -0.51
C LEU A 655 3.77 33.96 0.37
N THR A 656 3.64 33.81 1.66
CA THR A 656 4.71 34.13 2.58
C THR A 656 5.62 32.93 2.80
N TYR A 657 6.85 33.13 3.20
CA TYR A 657 7.76 32.05 3.54
C TYR A 657 7.17 31.08 4.58
N ASP A 658 6.51 31.63 5.61
CA ASP A 658 5.93 30.82 6.68
C ASP A 658 4.73 29.99 6.18
N GLU A 659 3.96 30.49 5.18
CA GLU A 659 2.89 29.72 4.54
C GLU A 659 3.46 28.59 3.68
N MET A 660 4.56 28.80 2.97
CA MET A 660 5.25 27.71 2.23
C MET A 660 5.77 26.65 3.19
N VAL A 661 6.42 27.02 4.29
CA VAL A 661 6.86 26.07 5.34
C VAL A 661 5.68 25.27 5.89
N THR A 662 4.52 25.92 6.08
CA THR A 662 3.33 25.25 6.58
C THR A 662 2.74 24.28 5.56
N LEU A 663 2.61 24.68 4.30
CA LEU A 663 2.06 23.81 3.24
C LEU A 663 2.95 22.58 3.03
N ILE A 664 4.26 22.78 2.97
CA ILE A 664 5.22 21.70 2.73
C ILE A 664 5.37 20.78 3.95
N GLY A 665 5.50 21.34 5.16
CA GLY A 665 6.05 20.59 6.29
C GLY A 665 5.08 20.30 7.44
N ASP A 666 3.82 20.72 7.36
CA ASP A 666 2.84 20.57 8.46
C ASP A 666 1.60 19.75 8.07
N SER A 667 1.72 18.94 7.05
CA SER A 667 0.69 18.00 6.61
C SER A 667 0.72 16.74 7.49
N PHE A 668 -0.45 16.26 7.87
CA PHE A 668 -0.65 14.93 8.46
C PHE A 668 -2.08 14.51 8.17
N HIS A 669 -2.28 13.71 7.12
CA HIS A 669 -3.59 13.43 6.55
C HIS A 669 -4.39 14.70 6.18
N TRP A 670 -3.68 15.77 5.83
CA TRP A 670 -4.24 17.05 5.37
C TRP A 670 -3.31 17.73 4.39
N THR A 671 -3.85 18.39 3.36
CA THR A 671 -3.17 19.49 2.69
C THR A 671 -3.55 20.79 3.41
N MET A 672 -2.56 21.59 3.80
CA MET A 672 -2.77 22.72 4.70
C MET A 672 -3.47 23.89 4.00
N PRO A 673 -4.49 24.52 4.65
CA PRO A 673 -5.15 25.70 4.09
C PRO A 673 -4.24 26.92 4.13
N ILE A 674 -4.23 27.71 3.05
CA ILE A 674 -3.40 28.93 2.90
C ILE A 674 -4.28 30.17 2.82
N LYS A 675 -4.10 31.06 3.78
CA LYS A 675 -4.98 32.21 3.94
C LYS A 675 -4.70 33.34 2.97
N SER A 676 -3.47 33.59 2.58
CA SER A 676 -3.09 34.70 1.68
C SER A 676 -3.78 34.60 0.32
N ILE A 677 -4.02 33.39 -0.15
CA ILE A 677 -4.62 33.05 -1.44
C ILE A 677 -5.99 32.36 -1.29
N GLN A 678 -6.56 32.34 -0.09
CA GLN A 678 -7.84 31.70 0.25
C GLN A 678 -7.93 30.22 -0.21
N ALA A 679 -6.81 29.48 -0.26
CA ALA A 679 -6.80 28.07 -0.55
C ALA A 679 -7.41 27.27 0.60
N PRO A 680 -8.44 26.43 0.36
CA PRO A 680 -8.93 25.50 1.37
C PRO A 680 -7.85 24.47 1.72
N GLY A 681 -8.01 23.79 2.83
CA GLY A 681 -7.28 22.56 3.05
C GLY A 681 -8.02 21.39 2.40
N SER A 682 -7.36 20.24 2.27
CA SER A 682 -8.00 18.99 1.95
C SER A 682 -8.03 18.05 3.15
N ARG A 683 -8.79 16.99 3.06
CA ARG A 683 -8.68 15.81 3.89
C ARG A 683 -8.11 14.70 3.04
N ASP A 684 -7.13 14.00 3.59
CA ASP A 684 -6.38 12.97 2.91
C ASP A 684 -6.48 11.67 3.73
N GLU A 685 -6.74 10.53 3.08
CA GLU A 685 -6.97 9.25 3.78
C GLU A 685 -6.34 8.07 3.04
N ASN A 686 -6.10 6.98 3.77
CA ASN A 686 -5.63 5.73 3.20
C ASN A 686 -6.72 5.01 2.42
N GLY A 687 -6.32 4.18 1.46
CA GLY A 687 -7.28 3.36 0.75
C GLY A 687 -6.76 2.52 -0.40
N PRO A 688 -5.80 1.60 -0.21
CA PRO A 688 -5.42 0.64 -1.24
C PRO A 688 -6.58 -0.27 -1.66
N GLN A 689 -7.29 -0.83 -0.69
CA GLN A 689 -8.47 -1.68 -0.90
C GLN A 689 -9.80 -0.90 -0.78
N GLY A 690 -9.81 0.36 -1.26
CA GLY A 690 -10.89 1.31 -1.05
C GLY A 690 -10.68 2.19 0.19
N LEU A 691 -11.48 3.24 0.34
CA LEU A 691 -11.37 4.19 1.45
C LEU A 691 -11.48 3.45 2.79
N THR A 692 -10.35 3.33 3.47
CA THR A 692 -10.30 2.57 4.71
C THR A 692 -10.74 3.36 5.92
N ALA A 693 -11.05 2.63 6.98
CA ALA A 693 -11.12 3.20 8.30
C ALA A 693 -9.77 3.85 8.61
N SER A 694 -9.75 5.18 8.67
CA SER A 694 -8.55 5.88 9.10
C SER A 694 -8.02 5.23 10.38
N LEU A 695 -6.70 5.11 10.51
CA LEU A 695 -6.02 4.61 11.72
C LEU A 695 -6.55 5.28 13.02
N PHE A 696 -7.22 6.39 12.89
CA PHE A 696 -7.64 7.30 13.97
C PHE A 696 -9.15 7.45 14.11
N GLY A 697 -9.91 6.62 13.45
CA GLY A 697 -11.35 6.51 13.55
C GLY A 697 -12.13 7.24 12.46
N ASN A 698 -12.92 6.46 11.74
CA ASN A 698 -13.85 6.98 10.76
C ASN A 698 -14.95 7.80 11.45
N THR A 699 -15.41 8.83 10.74
CA THR A 699 -16.71 9.42 11.09
C THR A 699 -17.83 8.41 10.79
N ASP A 700 -18.96 8.50 11.47
CA ASP A 700 -20.10 7.60 11.18
C ASP A 700 -20.52 7.65 9.69
N LYS A 701 -20.27 8.76 9.02
CA LYS A 701 -20.54 8.95 7.59
C LYS A 701 -19.63 8.09 6.72
N GLU A 702 -18.35 8.01 7.03
CA GLU A 702 -17.37 7.22 6.29
C GLU A 702 -17.67 5.72 6.41
N LYS A 703 -17.99 5.26 7.61
CA LYS A 703 -18.39 3.87 7.86
C LYS A 703 -19.61 3.42 7.04
N LEU A 704 -20.52 4.38 6.77
CA LEU A 704 -21.74 4.09 6.02
C LEU A 704 -21.54 4.05 4.50
N THR A 705 -20.43 4.57 3.98
CA THR A 705 -20.26 4.76 2.53
C THR A 705 -19.02 4.07 1.95
N ALA A 706 -18.03 3.74 2.77
CA ALA A 706 -16.82 3.09 2.28
C ALA A 706 -17.07 1.63 1.91
N THR A 707 -16.64 1.25 0.70
CA THR A 707 -16.62 -0.13 0.23
C THR A 707 -15.24 -0.72 0.51
N ALA A 708 -15.19 -1.88 1.15
CA ALA A 708 -13.97 -2.64 1.38
C ALA A 708 -13.82 -3.71 0.28
N PHE A 709 -12.93 -3.44 -0.67
CA PHE A 709 -12.65 -4.33 -1.78
C PHE A 709 -11.80 -5.54 -1.37
N THR A 710 -11.61 -6.48 -2.29
CA THR A 710 -10.63 -7.57 -2.19
C THR A 710 -9.21 -7.01 -2.12
N SER A 711 -8.21 -7.87 -1.86
CA SER A 711 -6.81 -7.47 -2.06
C SER A 711 -6.53 -7.09 -3.51
N GLU A 712 -5.50 -6.27 -3.71
CA GLU A 712 -5.17 -5.75 -5.04
C GLU A 712 -4.73 -6.84 -6.02
N ASP A 713 -4.13 -7.94 -5.52
CA ASP A 713 -3.81 -9.12 -6.32
C ASP A 713 -5.06 -9.82 -6.89
N VAL A 714 -6.16 -9.91 -6.13
CA VAL A 714 -7.44 -10.43 -6.64
C VAL A 714 -8.04 -9.49 -7.69
N MET A 715 -7.92 -8.18 -7.48
CA MET A 715 -8.35 -7.19 -8.49
C MET A 715 -7.56 -7.39 -9.79
N ALA A 716 -6.23 -7.55 -9.70
CA ALA A 716 -5.36 -7.78 -10.85
C ALA A 716 -5.62 -9.13 -11.51
N ALA A 717 -5.93 -10.18 -10.75
CA ALA A 717 -6.25 -11.52 -11.25
C ALA A 717 -7.49 -11.58 -12.15
N THR A 718 -8.29 -10.53 -12.16
CA THR A 718 -9.39 -10.38 -13.13
C THR A 718 -8.88 -10.17 -14.56
N PHE A 719 -7.69 -9.61 -14.76
CA PHE A 719 -7.18 -9.15 -16.07
C PHE A 719 -8.22 -8.35 -16.85
N ASN A 720 -9.01 -7.54 -16.15
CA ASN A 720 -10.16 -6.84 -16.70
C ASN A 720 -10.10 -5.36 -16.33
N THR A 721 -9.65 -4.52 -17.26
CA THR A 721 -9.51 -3.06 -17.06
C THR A 721 -10.84 -2.35 -16.89
N ASP A 722 -11.94 -2.89 -17.43
CA ASP A 722 -13.29 -2.33 -17.24
C ASP A 722 -13.72 -2.46 -15.77
N ILE A 723 -13.39 -3.60 -15.14
CA ILE A 723 -13.71 -3.80 -13.72
C ILE A 723 -12.88 -2.87 -12.83
N MET A 724 -11.60 -2.61 -13.20
CA MET A 724 -10.77 -1.64 -12.50
C MET A 724 -11.34 -0.21 -12.60
N THR A 725 -11.88 0.15 -13.76
CA THR A 725 -12.59 1.42 -13.95
C THR A 725 -13.81 1.54 -13.02
N GLU A 726 -14.61 0.48 -12.88
CA GLU A 726 -15.75 0.48 -11.96
C GLU A 726 -15.33 0.51 -10.48
N ILE A 727 -14.23 -0.17 -10.11
CA ILE A 727 -13.61 -0.07 -8.78
C ILE A 727 -13.23 1.38 -8.48
N GLY A 728 -12.46 2.00 -9.38
CA GLY A 728 -12.04 3.39 -9.26
C GLY A 728 -13.22 4.36 -9.15
N LYS A 729 -14.29 4.14 -9.91
CA LYS A 729 -15.53 4.91 -9.82
C LYS A 729 -16.17 4.81 -8.43
N VAL A 730 -16.28 3.62 -7.85
CA VAL A 730 -16.84 3.44 -6.50
C VAL A 730 -15.95 4.11 -5.46
N ILE A 731 -14.64 3.89 -5.50
CA ILE A 731 -13.67 4.49 -4.56
C ILE A 731 -13.72 6.01 -4.64
N GLY A 732 -13.69 6.58 -5.86
CA GLY A 732 -13.79 8.02 -6.07
C GLY A 732 -15.08 8.63 -5.51
N ASN A 733 -16.22 7.97 -5.69
CA ASN A 733 -17.51 8.40 -5.12
C ASN A 733 -17.55 8.23 -3.59
N ASN A 734 -16.96 7.19 -3.03
CA ASN A 734 -16.80 7.02 -1.59
C ASN A 734 -16.00 8.19 -0.99
N CYS A 735 -14.85 8.53 -1.60
CA CYS A 735 -14.01 9.66 -1.20
C CYS A 735 -14.74 11.01 -1.33
N LEU A 736 -15.39 11.26 -2.46
CA LEU A 736 -16.23 12.45 -2.68
C LEU A 736 -17.29 12.60 -1.58
N SER A 737 -18.01 11.52 -1.26
CA SER A 737 -19.03 11.50 -0.22
C SER A 737 -18.45 11.75 1.19
N ALA A 738 -17.25 11.24 1.46
CA ALA A 738 -16.54 11.44 2.72
C ALA A 738 -15.87 12.83 2.83
N GLY A 739 -15.73 13.55 1.71
CA GLY A 739 -15.00 14.83 1.63
C GLY A 739 -13.49 14.64 1.66
N VAL A 740 -13.01 13.52 1.15
CA VAL A 740 -11.59 13.17 0.97
C VAL A 740 -11.18 13.63 -0.42
N ALA A 741 -10.15 14.45 -0.50
CA ALA A 741 -9.65 15.00 -1.77
C ALA A 741 -8.38 14.32 -2.26
N ILE A 742 -7.64 13.67 -1.36
CA ILE A 742 -6.40 12.95 -1.67
C ILE A 742 -6.50 11.56 -1.03
N LEU A 743 -6.32 10.52 -1.84
CA LEU A 743 -6.34 9.12 -1.42
C LEU A 743 -4.93 8.54 -1.45
N TYR A 744 -4.45 7.98 -0.33
CA TYR A 744 -3.17 7.28 -0.20
C TYR A 744 -3.34 5.82 -0.61
N GLY A 745 -3.16 5.54 -1.85
CA GLY A 745 -3.34 4.29 -2.57
C GLY A 745 -3.63 4.57 -4.04
N PRO A 746 -3.66 3.55 -4.91
CA PRO A 746 -3.32 2.16 -4.63
C PRO A 746 -1.85 1.92 -4.34
N GLY A 747 -1.50 0.66 -3.98
CA GLY A 747 -0.13 0.21 -3.83
C GLY A 747 0.42 -0.31 -5.16
N ASN A 748 1.60 0.18 -5.59
CA ASN A 748 2.19 -0.16 -6.89
C ASN A 748 3.57 -0.79 -6.80
N ASN A 749 4.01 -1.25 -5.62
CA ASN A 749 5.23 -2.02 -5.53
C ASN A 749 5.02 -3.43 -6.11
N ILE A 750 6.14 -4.16 -6.29
CA ILE A 750 6.13 -5.48 -6.91
C ILE A 750 6.13 -6.57 -5.83
N HIS A 751 5.47 -7.69 -6.08
CA HIS A 751 5.67 -8.93 -5.34
C HIS A 751 7.04 -9.53 -5.68
N ARG A 752 8.11 -8.86 -5.22
CA ARG A 752 9.48 -9.30 -5.47
C ARG A 752 9.72 -10.71 -4.93
N THR A 753 9.12 -11.01 -3.78
CA THR A 753 9.09 -12.34 -3.18
C THR A 753 7.71 -12.62 -2.59
N PRO A 754 7.33 -13.89 -2.42
CA PRO A 754 6.09 -14.25 -1.71
C PRO A 754 6.02 -13.73 -0.26
N TYR A 755 7.18 -13.44 0.36
CA TYR A 755 7.26 -13.09 1.79
C TYR A 755 7.16 -11.60 2.08
N GLY A 756 6.97 -10.74 1.08
CA GLY A 756 6.72 -9.32 1.28
C GLY A 756 5.48 -9.10 2.16
N GLY A 757 5.62 -8.35 3.27
CA GLY A 757 4.54 -8.19 4.24
C GLY A 757 3.30 -7.47 3.68
N ARG A 758 3.49 -6.62 2.67
CA ARG A 758 2.44 -5.79 2.08
C ARG A 758 1.98 -6.24 0.69
N ASN A 759 2.27 -7.48 0.27
CA ASN A 759 1.82 -7.99 -1.03
C ASN A 759 0.29 -7.87 -1.20
N PHE A 760 -0.50 -7.94 -0.13
CA PHE A 760 -1.95 -7.78 -0.18
C PHE A 760 -2.44 -6.42 -0.74
N GLU A 761 -1.61 -5.38 -0.68
CA GLU A 761 -1.90 -4.05 -1.20
C GLU A 761 -1.04 -3.69 -2.42
N TYR A 762 -0.52 -4.70 -3.12
CA TYR A 762 0.19 -4.62 -4.39
C TYR A 762 -0.43 -5.61 -5.38
N TYR A 763 -0.34 -5.31 -6.69
CA TYR A 763 -1.11 -6.05 -7.69
C TYR A 763 -0.48 -7.38 -8.11
N SER A 764 0.88 -7.46 -8.27
CA SER A 764 1.51 -8.59 -8.95
C SER A 764 3.03 -8.61 -8.83
N GLU A 765 3.65 -9.74 -9.18
CA GLU A 765 5.09 -9.84 -9.48
C GLU A 765 5.48 -9.16 -10.80
N ASP A 766 4.51 -8.81 -11.65
CA ASP A 766 4.73 -8.18 -12.96
C ASP A 766 4.40 -6.68 -12.96
N GLY A 767 5.39 -5.85 -13.32
CA GLY A 767 5.25 -4.40 -13.35
C GLY A 767 4.31 -3.88 -14.43
N PHE A 768 4.19 -4.58 -15.58
CA PHE A 768 3.27 -4.19 -16.64
C PHE A 768 1.82 -4.41 -16.22
N LEU A 769 1.49 -5.59 -15.67
CA LEU A 769 0.15 -5.87 -15.17
C LEU A 769 -0.24 -4.89 -14.06
N SER A 770 0.65 -4.68 -13.08
CA SER A 770 0.43 -3.73 -11.98
C SER A 770 0.17 -2.32 -12.49
N GLY A 771 0.99 -1.83 -13.42
CA GLY A 771 0.85 -0.50 -14.01
C GLY A 771 -0.46 -0.33 -14.77
N LYS A 772 -0.81 -1.30 -15.62
CA LYS A 772 -2.06 -1.24 -16.42
C LYS A 772 -3.30 -1.28 -15.54
N MET A 773 -3.41 -2.24 -14.61
CA MET A 773 -4.58 -2.36 -13.74
C MET A 773 -4.76 -1.10 -12.89
N SER A 774 -3.69 -0.61 -12.27
CA SER A 774 -3.69 0.61 -11.48
C SER A 774 -4.02 1.86 -12.30
N ALA A 775 -3.57 1.97 -13.56
CA ALA A 775 -3.83 3.13 -14.40
C ALA A 775 -5.33 3.37 -14.63
N TYR A 776 -6.09 2.31 -14.90
CA TYR A 776 -7.55 2.40 -15.09
C TYR A 776 -8.29 2.74 -13.79
N GLU A 777 -7.89 2.17 -12.67
CA GLU A 777 -8.44 2.49 -11.35
C GLU A 777 -8.20 3.97 -11.00
N VAL A 778 -6.96 4.42 -11.11
CA VAL A 778 -6.54 5.79 -10.78
C VAL A 778 -7.24 6.82 -11.65
N ALA A 779 -7.33 6.59 -12.97
CA ALA A 779 -8.04 7.48 -13.87
C ALA A 779 -9.50 7.68 -13.44
N ALA A 780 -10.20 6.60 -13.11
CA ALA A 780 -11.60 6.65 -12.69
C ALA A 780 -11.80 7.33 -11.31
N ILE A 781 -10.88 7.11 -10.36
CA ILE A 781 -10.90 7.83 -9.05
C ILE A 781 -10.76 9.33 -9.28
N GLN A 782 -9.83 9.74 -10.14
CA GLN A 782 -9.52 11.15 -10.39
C GLN A 782 -10.63 11.90 -11.13
N GLU A 783 -11.49 11.22 -11.88
CA GLU A 783 -12.70 11.82 -12.47
C GLU A 783 -13.64 12.43 -11.43
N LYS A 784 -13.55 12.00 -10.18
CA LYS A 784 -14.34 12.56 -9.06
C LYS A 784 -13.66 13.71 -8.34
N GLY A 785 -12.54 14.22 -8.87
CA GLY A 785 -11.73 15.26 -8.23
C GLY A 785 -11.03 14.77 -6.97
N VAL A 786 -10.84 13.47 -6.86
CA VAL A 786 -10.06 12.81 -5.81
C VAL A 786 -8.70 12.45 -6.39
N HIS A 787 -7.66 13.13 -5.97
CA HIS A 787 -6.32 12.84 -6.48
C HIS A 787 -5.72 11.66 -5.74
N VAL A 788 -5.08 10.81 -6.51
CA VAL A 788 -4.47 9.58 -6.02
C VAL A 788 -3.01 9.83 -5.69
N VAL A 789 -2.57 9.29 -4.59
CA VAL A 789 -1.17 9.25 -4.16
C VAL A 789 -0.77 7.78 -4.09
N MET A 790 -0.44 7.22 -5.28
CA MET A 790 0.00 5.83 -5.37
C MET A 790 1.32 5.62 -4.62
N LYS A 791 1.50 4.41 -4.06
CA LYS A 791 2.57 4.15 -3.10
C LYS A 791 3.22 2.77 -3.28
N HIS A 792 4.44 2.59 -2.78
CA HIS A 792 5.37 3.58 -2.23
C HIS A 792 6.49 3.79 -3.24
N PHE A 793 6.70 4.98 -3.72
CA PHE A 793 7.63 5.33 -4.80
C PHE A 793 9.05 5.57 -4.27
N ALA A 794 9.96 4.57 -4.46
CA ALA A 794 9.72 3.21 -4.90
C ALA A 794 10.60 2.24 -4.08
N LEU A 795 10.56 0.93 -4.47
CA LEU A 795 11.36 -0.12 -3.83
C LEU A 795 10.96 -0.42 -2.37
N ASN A 796 9.67 -0.36 -2.05
CA ASN A 796 9.14 -0.84 -0.78
C ASN A 796 8.62 -2.28 -0.90
N ASP A 797 9.43 -3.16 -1.49
CA ASP A 797 9.11 -4.58 -1.73
C ASP A 797 9.48 -5.46 -0.53
N CYS A 798 9.92 -4.83 0.57
CA CYS A 798 10.31 -5.44 1.83
C CYS A 798 9.96 -4.50 2.98
N GLU A 799 9.40 -5.03 4.06
CA GLU A 799 9.04 -4.27 5.26
C GLU A 799 10.16 -4.24 6.31
N GLN A 800 11.04 -5.24 6.29
CA GLN A 800 12.14 -5.31 7.24
C GLN A 800 13.14 -4.17 7.01
N ASP A 801 13.41 -3.40 8.06
CA ASP A 801 14.32 -2.23 8.06
C ASP A 801 13.97 -1.15 7.02
N ARG A 802 12.77 -1.14 6.44
CA ARG A 802 12.35 -0.26 5.34
C ARG A 802 12.69 1.22 5.53
N ILE A 803 12.73 1.71 6.79
CA ILE A 803 13.09 3.09 7.07
C ILE A 803 14.60 3.28 6.90
N GLY A 804 15.02 3.72 5.73
CA GLY A 804 16.40 3.99 5.39
C GLY A 804 17.18 2.79 4.84
N LEU A 805 16.50 1.70 4.51
CA LEU A 805 17.07 0.56 3.81
C LEU A 805 17.63 1.00 2.45
N GLY A 806 18.92 0.79 2.23
CA GLY A 806 19.55 0.99 0.92
C GLY A 806 19.22 -0.16 -0.01
N VAL A 807 18.76 0.13 -1.23
CA VAL A 807 18.52 -0.87 -2.26
C VAL A 807 19.49 -0.64 -3.41
N TRP A 808 20.25 -1.69 -3.77
CA TRP A 808 21.23 -1.67 -4.86
C TRP A 808 20.76 -2.56 -5.99
N LEU A 809 20.64 -1.99 -7.19
CA LEU A 809 20.12 -2.67 -8.39
C LEU A 809 20.60 -1.98 -9.65
N THR A 810 20.53 -2.68 -10.79
CA THR A 810 20.80 -2.06 -12.10
C THR A 810 19.69 -1.12 -12.51
N GLU A 811 19.99 -0.09 -13.31
CA GLU A 811 18.96 0.82 -13.83
C GLU A 811 18.00 0.09 -14.79
N GLN A 812 18.45 -0.98 -15.47
CA GLN A 812 17.55 -1.84 -16.24
C GLN A 812 16.47 -2.47 -15.35
N ALA A 813 16.87 -3.14 -14.29
CA ALA A 813 15.91 -3.74 -13.34
C ALA A 813 14.98 -2.69 -12.72
N ALA A 814 15.55 -1.53 -12.37
CA ALA A 814 14.76 -0.41 -11.84
C ALA A 814 13.64 -0.01 -12.79
N ARG A 815 13.94 0.21 -14.07
CA ARG A 815 12.99 0.73 -15.07
C ARG A 815 12.01 -0.32 -15.59
N GLU A 816 12.47 -1.55 -15.84
CA GLU A 816 11.67 -2.59 -16.50
C GLU A 816 10.83 -3.44 -15.53
N VAL A 817 11.14 -3.39 -14.22
CA VAL A 817 10.42 -4.16 -13.19
C VAL A 817 9.73 -3.23 -12.19
N TYR A 818 10.51 -2.51 -11.39
CA TYR A 818 10.00 -1.79 -10.21
C TYR A 818 9.32 -0.46 -10.56
N LEU A 819 9.87 0.31 -11.48
CA LEU A 819 9.32 1.60 -11.91
C LEU A 819 8.24 1.45 -12.98
N LYS A 820 8.22 0.33 -13.72
CA LYS A 820 7.20 0.06 -14.73
C LYS A 820 5.79 0.08 -14.12
N ALA A 821 5.63 -0.45 -12.92
CA ALA A 821 4.37 -0.45 -12.18
C ALA A 821 3.83 0.96 -11.87
N PHE A 822 4.70 1.97 -11.85
CA PHE A 822 4.32 3.37 -11.63
C PHE A 822 4.21 4.15 -12.94
N GLN A 823 5.04 3.83 -13.93
CA GLN A 823 5.12 4.57 -15.19
C GLN A 823 3.77 4.65 -15.90
N ASP A 824 3.12 3.53 -16.12
CA ASP A 824 1.84 3.48 -16.84
C ASP A 824 0.75 4.26 -16.10
N VAL A 825 0.80 4.32 -14.79
CA VAL A 825 -0.16 5.08 -13.98
C VAL A 825 0.02 6.60 -14.17
N PHE A 826 1.26 7.08 -14.31
CA PHE A 826 1.52 8.47 -14.65
C PHE A 826 1.16 8.79 -16.11
N GLU A 827 1.61 7.95 -17.06
CA GLU A 827 1.50 8.23 -18.48
C GLU A 827 0.11 7.95 -19.06
N GLU A 828 -0.60 6.93 -18.57
CA GLU A 828 -1.92 6.51 -19.06
C GLU A 828 -3.04 6.85 -18.08
N GLY A 829 -2.82 6.61 -16.77
CA GLY A 829 -3.77 6.95 -15.71
C GLY A 829 -3.80 8.45 -15.36
N ASN A 830 -2.89 9.25 -15.91
CA ASN A 830 -2.73 10.68 -15.60
C ASN A 830 -2.67 10.94 -14.09
N ALA A 831 -1.94 10.11 -13.35
CA ALA A 831 -1.84 10.24 -11.92
C ALA A 831 -1.29 11.61 -11.48
N ASN A 832 -1.99 12.24 -10.56
CA ASN A 832 -1.67 13.57 -10.04
C ASN A 832 -0.95 13.52 -8.68
N GLY A 833 -0.40 12.36 -8.30
CA GLY A 833 0.37 12.26 -7.08
C GLY A 833 1.02 10.91 -6.84
N THR A 834 2.01 10.92 -5.95
CA THR A 834 2.65 9.69 -5.45
C THR A 834 3.16 9.88 -4.03
N MET A 835 3.31 8.76 -3.29
CA MET A 835 3.91 8.73 -1.96
C MET A 835 5.32 8.17 -2.02
N VAL A 836 6.29 8.95 -1.56
CA VAL A 836 7.71 8.56 -1.56
C VAL A 836 7.97 7.50 -0.49
N ALA A 837 8.67 6.45 -0.87
CA ALA A 837 9.08 5.39 0.05
C ALA A 837 10.14 5.86 1.07
N TYR A 838 10.26 5.13 2.16
CA TYR A 838 11.33 5.30 3.15
C TYR A 838 12.70 4.81 2.68
N THR A 839 12.75 3.97 1.66
CA THR A 839 13.95 3.32 1.15
C THR A 839 14.94 4.32 0.54
N ARG A 840 16.16 3.85 0.35
CA ARG A 840 17.22 4.55 -0.39
C ARG A 840 17.47 3.84 -1.72
N TRP A 841 17.79 4.61 -2.72
CA TRP A 841 18.39 4.17 -3.97
C TRP A 841 19.90 4.23 -3.79
N GLY A 842 20.56 3.06 -3.61
CA GLY A 842 21.93 3.03 -3.12
C GLY A 842 22.08 3.73 -1.78
N CYS A 843 22.79 4.85 -1.77
CA CYS A 843 23.01 5.66 -0.58
C CYS A 843 21.99 6.80 -0.38
N ILE A 844 21.22 7.17 -1.41
CA ILE A 844 20.37 8.37 -1.39
C ILE A 844 18.92 8.02 -1.10
N TRP A 845 18.29 8.69 -0.12
CA TRP A 845 16.87 8.52 0.16
C TRP A 845 16.01 8.79 -1.07
N SER A 846 14.96 7.96 -1.31
CA SER A 846 14.08 8.08 -2.48
C SER A 846 13.60 9.51 -2.72
N GLY A 847 13.12 10.20 -1.68
CA GLY A 847 12.65 11.60 -1.80
C GLY A 847 13.74 12.63 -2.03
N GLY A 848 14.98 12.31 -1.70
CA GLY A 848 16.16 13.15 -1.96
C GLY A 848 16.87 12.79 -3.26
N ASN A 849 16.45 11.74 -3.97
CA ASN A 849 17.08 11.29 -5.21
C ASN A 849 16.57 12.11 -6.41
N LYS A 850 17.41 13.03 -6.88
CA LYS A 850 17.07 13.93 -8.00
C LYS A 850 16.86 13.18 -9.31
N GLY A 851 17.61 12.12 -9.56
CA GLY A 851 17.45 11.27 -10.76
C GLY A 851 16.06 10.63 -10.79
N LEU A 852 15.63 10.06 -9.67
CA LEU A 852 14.30 9.47 -9.54
C LEU A 852 13.20 10.53 -9.62
N MET A 853 13.27 11.57 -8.79
CA MET A 853 12.17 12.52 -8.59
C MET A 853 12.05 13.52 -9.74
N THR A 854 13.14 14.19 -10.10
CA THR A 854 13.14 15.16 -11.21
C THR A 854 13.40 14.48 -12.55
N GLY A 855 14.43 13.64 -12.63
CA GLY A 855 14.85 13.03 -13.90
C GLY A 855 13.76 12.15 -14.48
N ILE A 856 13.33 11.14 -13.76
CA ILE A 856 12.34 10.17 -14.24
C ILE A 856 10.92 10.71 -14.07
N MET A 857 10.46 10.93 -12.84
CA MET A 857 9.04 11.22 -12.59
C MET A 857 8.58 12.55 -13.22
N ARG A 858 9.33 13.66 -13.02
CA ARG A 858 8.92 14.97 -13.54
C ARG A 858 9.22 15.12 -15.02
N ASN A 859 10.46 14.80 -15.44
CA ASN A 859 10.90 15.07 -16.79
C ASN A 859 10.47 13.97 -17.76
N GLU A 860 10.86 12.71 -17.53
CA GLU A 860 10.58 11.63 -18.48
C GLU A 860 9.09 11.28 -18.53
N TRP A 861 8.39 11.21 -17.38
CA TRP A 861 6.96 10.88 -17.32
C TRP A 861 6.05 12.12 -17.30
N GLY A 862 6.60 13.33 -17.19
CA GLY A 862 5.87 14.58 -17.30
C GLY A 862 4.94 14.91 -16.14
N SER A 863 5.15 14.36 -14.95
CA SER A 863 4.26 14.56 -13.81
C SER A 863 4.34 15.97 -13.23
N ASN A 864 3.21 16.68 -13.20
CA ASN A 864 3.01 17.94 -12.49
C ASN A 864 2.25 17.77 -11.15
N GLY A 865 2.03 16.54 -10.73
CA GLY A 865 1.27 16.21 -9.54
C GLY A 865 2.00 16.49 -8.22
N LEU A 866 1.27 16.41 -7.12
CA LEU A 866 1.84 16.49 -5.77
C LEU A 866 2.64 15.22 -5.44
N THR A 867 3.58 15.35 -4.52
CA THR A 867 4.32 14.21 -3.99
C THR A 867 4.40 14.32 -2.48
N ILE A 868 3.81 13.37 -1.79
CA ILE A 868 3.84 13.30 -0.33
C ILE A 868 4.86 12.26 0.14
N THR A 869 5.42 12.42 1.32
CA THR A 869 6.20 11.37 1.95
C THR A 869 5.29 10.33 2.59
N ASP A 870 5.78 9.11 2.79
CA ASP A 870 5.26 8.27 3.87
C ASP A 870 5.42 9.00 5.21
N ASN A 871 4.78 8.51 6.29
CA ASN A 871 4.68 9.24 7.56
C ASN A 871 6.06 9.60 8.14
N VAL A 872 6.28 10.90 8.41
CA VAL A 872 7.55 11.38 8.97
C VAL A 872 7.61 11.05 10.47
N LEU A 873 8.13 9.88 10.79
CA LEU A 873 8.29 9.40 12.16
C LEU A 873 9.59 9.85 12.82
N ASN A 874 10.59 10.24 12.03
CA ASN A 874 11.90 10.65 12.50
C ASN A 874 12.60 11.57 11.49
N PRO A 875 13.72 12.23 11.85
CA PRO A 875 14.40 13.20 10.97
C PRO A 875 15.12 12.57 9.76
N TYR A 876 15.06 11.26 9.55
CA TYR A 876 15.60 10.60 8.36
C TYR A 876 14.94 11.11 7.07
N VAL A 877 13.61 11.27 7.10
CA VAL A 877 12.84 11.92 6.03
C VAL A 877 12.92 13.43 6.27
N ASN A 878 13.77 14.13 5.55
CA ASN A 878 14.09 15.53 5.80
C ASN A 878 13.56 16.49 4.73
N GLY A 879 13.32 17.74 5.12
CA GLY A 879 12.78 18.80 4.26
C GLY A 879 13.72 19.29 3.16
N PRO A 880 14.99 19.60 3.46
CA PRO A 880 15.90 20.17 2.48
C PRO A 880 16.12 19.30 1.24
N ASP A 881 16.49 18.04 1.41
CA ASP A 881 16.83 17.15 0.30
C ASP A 881 15.61 16.84 -0.57
N GLY A 882 14.46 16.54 0.05
CA GLY A 882 13.24 16.23 -0.69
C GLY A 882 12.72 17.39 -1.53
N VAL A 883 12.74 18.61 -0.99
CA VAL A 883 12.38 19.83 -1.73
C VAL A 883 13.37 20.07 -2.88
N MET A 884 14.69 19.90 -2.61
CA MET A 884 15.74 20.15 -3.61
C MET A 884 15.83 19.07 -4.68
N ALA A 885 15.36 17.85 -4.41
CA ALA A 885 15.23 16.83 -5.44
C ALA A 885 14.14 17.17 -6.48
N GLY A 886 13.34 18.21 -6.23
CA GLY A 886 12.27 18.66 -7.13
C GLY A 886 11.05 17.75 -7.15
N GLY A 887 10.98 16.80 -6.22
CA GLY A 887 9.94 15.77 -6.19
C GLY A 887 9.00 15.87 -5.00
N VAL A 888 9.53 15.98 -3.80
CA VAL A 888 8.71 16.03 -2.58
C VAL A 888 8.12 17.40 -2.37
N THR A 889 6.80 17.48 -2.45
CA THR A 889 6.08 18.77 -2.37
C THR A 889 5.45 18.96 -1.00
N THR A 890 5.06 17.88 -0.32
CA THR A 890 4.49 17.93 1.03
C THR A 890 4.94 16.73 1.87
N TYR A 891 4.91 16.89 3.19
CA TYR A 891 5.39 15.88 4.15
C TYR A 891 4.25 15.45 5.07
N ASP A 892 3.93 14.16 5.09
CA ASP A 892 2.96 13.58 6.02
C ASP A 892 3.54 13.50 7.43
N ALA A 893 3.62 14.66 8.10
CA ALA A 893 4.39 14.85 9.31
C ALA A 893 3.53 14.98 10.56
N MET A 894 3.36 13.90 11.33
CA MET A 894 2.75 13.97 12.66
C MET A 894 3.59 14.80 13.64
N MET A 895 4.92 14.82 13.47
CA MET A 895 5.86 15.54 14.33
C MET A 895 6.50 16.70 13.54
N PRO A 896 6.69 17.88 14.15
CA PRO A 896 7.14 19.08 13.45
C PRO A 896 8.66 19.05 13.12
N TYR A 897 9.14 18.02 12.45
CA TYR A 897 10.54 17.93 12.03
C TYR A 897 10.83 18.92 10.90
N VAL A 898 10.12 18.80 9.78
CA VAL A 898 10.33 19.61 8.57
C VAL A 898 10.02 21.08 8.81
N THR A 899 8.97 21.40 9.56
CA THR A 899 8.63 22.78 9.95
C THR A 899 9.66 23.44 10.88
N LYS A 900 10.58 22.66 11.48
CA LYS A 900 11.71 23.18 12.24
C LYS A 900 12.99 23.30 11.41
N GLU A 901 13.13 22.50 10.36
CA GLU A 901 14.31 22.49 9.47
C GLU A 901 14.24 23.65 8.46
N LEU A 902 13.18 23.72 7.68
CA LEU A 902 13.04 24.68 6.58
C LEU A 902 13.22 26.16 6.98
N PRO A 903 12.85 26.64 8.18
CA PRO A 903 13.10 28.03 8.57
C PRO A 903 14.59 28.47 8.54
N ALA A 904 15.53 27.52 8.60
CA ALA A 904 16.97 27.84 8.49
C ALA A 904 17.33 28.38 7.10
N TYR A 905 16.56 28.05 6.07
CA TYR A 905 16.84 28.41 4.67
C TYR A 905 16.09 29.62 4.16
N LYS A 906 15.47 30.43 5.04
CA LYS A 906 14.64 31.58 4.67
C LYS A 906 15.36 32.63 3.80
N ASN A 907 16.67 32.71 3.89
CA ASN A 907 17.49 33.66 3.13
C ASN A 907 18.30 32.96 2.01
N ASP A 908 18.00 31.73 1.73
CA ASP A 908 18.62 30.96 0.67
C ASP A 908 17.74 31.02 -0.59
N PRO A 909 18.14 31.75 -1.66
CA PRO A 909 17.30 31.88 -2.85
C PRO A 909 17.04 30.56 -3.57
N VAL A 910 17.99 29.65 -3.55
CA VAL A 910 17.87 28.34 -4.21
C VAL A 910 16.77 27.52 -3.54
N MET A 911 16.86 27.35 -2.22
CA MET A 911 15.85 26.64 -1.45
C MET A 911 14.47 27.30 -1.54
N VAL A 912 14.40 28.64 -1.46
CA VAL A 912 13.11 29.36 -1.55
C VAL A 912 12.47 29.17 -2.93
N THR A 913 13.26 29.12 -4.00
CA THR A 913 12.75 28.83 -5.35
C THR A 913 12.19 27.41 -5.43
N ALA A 914 12.92 26.41 -4.92
CA ALA A 914 12.45 25.04 -4.89
C ALA A 914 11.19 24.86 -4.02
N MET A 915 11.11 25.53 -2.87
CA MET A 915 9.91 25.54 -2.04
C MET A 915 8.71 26.17 -2.74
N ARG A 916 8.92 27.22 -3.55
CA ARG A 916 7.85 27.85 -4.34
C ARG A 916 7.33 26.90 -5.38
N GLU A 917 8.20 26.14 -6.05
CA GLU A 917 7.82 25.12 -7.02
C GLU A 917 7.06 23.97 -6.34
N ALA A 918 7.52 23.48 -5.21
CA ALA A 918 6.81 22.48 -4.42
C ALA A 918 5.38 22.94 -4.09
N CYS A 919 5.22 24.21 -3.65
CA CYS A 919 3.89 24.77 -3.40
C CYS A 919 3.04 24.89 -4.66
N HIS A 920 3.65 25.10 -5.84
CA HIS A 920 2.92 25.13 -7.12
C HIS A 920 2.26 23.78 -7.41
N HIS A 921 2.99 22.68 -7.32
CA HIS A 921 2.45 21.34 -7.51
C HIS A 921 1.28 21.04 -6.55
N ASP A 922 1.44 21.34 -5.26
CA ASP A 922 0.39 21.10 -4.27
C ASP A 922 -0.88 21.93 -4.57
N LEU A 923 -0.70 23.21 -4.89
CA LEU A 923 -1.81 24.12 -5.16
C LEU A 923 -2.49 23.83 -6.50
N TYR A 924 -1.75 23.37 -7.50
CA TYR A 924 -2.29 22.90 -8.77
C TYR A 924 -3.23 21.71 -8.58
N VAL A 925 -2.79 20.70 -7.85
CA VAL A 925 -3.62 19.54 -7.52
C VAL A 925 -4.84 19.97 -6.69
N LEU A 926 -4.63 20.79 -5.67
CA LEU A 926 -5.72 21.25 -4.81
C LEU A 926 -6.78 22.07 -5.58
N ALA A 927 -6.36 22.94 -6.51
CA ALA A 927 -7.27 23.74 -7.34
C ALA A 927 -8.19 22.89 -8.22
N ASN A 928 -7.75 21.69 -8.58
CA ASN A 928 -8.47 20.76 -9.44
C ASN A 928 -9.11 19.59 -8.66
N SER A 929 -9.26 19.74 -7.33
CA SER A 929 -9.79 18.69 -6.46
C SER A 929 -11.19 18.98 -5.92
N VAL A 930 -11.81 17.94 -5.36
CA VAL A 930 -13.09 18.04 -4.65
C VAL A 930 -13.03 19.00 -3.44
N ALA A 931 -11.86 19.33 -2.93
CA ALA A 931 -11.68 20.35 -1.88
C ALA A 931 -12.21 21.73 -2.32
N MET A 932 -12.31 21.98 -3.62
CA MET A 932 -12.87 23.21 -4.20
C MET A 932 -14.40 23.22 -4.25
N ASN A 933 -15.10 22.11 -4.00
CA ASN A 933 -16.55 22.11 -3.87
C ASN A 933 -16.99 23.08 -2.76
N GLY A 934 -17.93 23.96 -3.07
CA GLY A 934 -18.38 25.04 -2.18
C GLY A 934 -17.52 26.31 -2.19
N VAL A 935 -16.42 26.34 -2.95
CA VAL A 935 -15.53 27.50 -3.09
C VAL A 935 -15.96 28.32 -4.31
N GLY A 936 -16.43 29.53 -4.06
CA GLY A 936 -16.77 30.52 -5.09
C GLY A 936 -16.00 31.83 -4.87
N GLU A 937 -16.20 32.80 -5.76
CA GLU A 937 -15.49 34.11 -5.79
C GLU A 937 -15.43 34.84 -4.40
N ASN A 938 -16.45 34.68 -3.57
CA ASN A 938 -16.53 35.35 -2.26
C ASN A 938 -16.26 34.43 -1.06
N THR A 939 -15.84 33.19 -1.31
CA THR A 939 -15.54 32.25 -0.25
C THR A 939 -14.21 32.59 0.41
N THR A 940 -14.13 32.47 1.71
CA THR A 940 -12.92 32.75 2.48
C THR A 940 -12.64 31.67 3.50
N ILE A 941 -11.37 31.48 3.82
CA ILE A 941 -10.91 30.50 4.81
C ILE A 941 -10.93 31.09 6.21
N LYS A 942 -11.49 30.33 7.15
CA LYS A 942 -11.49 30.66 8.57
C LYS A 942 -10.87 29.53 9.38
N PHE A 943 -9.75 29.82 10.05
CA PHE A 943 -9.18 28.90 11.02
C PHE A 943 -10.06 28.79 12.28
N VAL A 944 -10.22 27.56 12.77
CA VAL A 944 -10.96 27.21 13.98
C VAL A 944 -10.11 26.25 14.83
N GLN A 945 -10.21 26.35 16.15
CA GLN A 945 -9.54 25.39 17.01
C GLN A 945 -10.38 24.11 17.15
N PRO A 946 -9.75 22.92 17.16
CA PRO A 946 -10.43 21.66 17.49
C PRO A 946 -11.22 21.74 18.80
N LYS A 947 -12.38 21.11 18.85
CA LYS A 947 -13.31 21.18 20.01
C LYS A 947 -12.62 20.83 21.34
N LEU A 948 -11.74 19.84 21.34
CA LEU A 948 -10.98 19.42 22.52
C LEU A 948 -10.09 20.55 23.04
N LEU A 949 -9.36 21.22 22.15
CA LEU A 949 -8.50 22.36 22.54
C LEU A 949 -9.33 23.52 23.10
N VAL A 950 -10.51 23.79 22.55
CA VAL A 950 -11.41 24.82 23.08
C VAL A 950 -11.88 24.47 24.50
N ILE A 951 -12.20 23.19 24.77
CA ILE A 951 -12.56 22.72 26.11
C ILE A 951 -11.39 22.86 27.07
N LEU A 952 -10.20 22.39 26.70
CA LEU A 952 -9.00 22.47 27.53
C LEU A 952 -8.63 23.92 27.85
N LYS A 953 -8.66 24.80 26.84
CA LYS A 953 -8.43 26.24 26.99
C LYS A 953 -9.43 26.89 27.96
N THR A 954 -10.69 26.50 27.85
CA THR A 954 -11.75 26.99 28.72
C THR A 954 -11.52 26.56 30.18
N ILE A 955 -11.20 25.29 30.42
CA ILE A 955 -10.88 24.78 31.76
C ILE A 955 -9.62 25.45 32.31
N ALA A 956 -8.57 25.59 31.52
CA ALA A 956 -7.35 26.29 31.90
C ALA A 956 -7.63 27.74 32.28
N THR A 957 -8.43 28.45 31.48
CA THR A 957 -8.84 29.84 31.74
C THR A 957 -9.64 29.97 33.02
N ILE A 958 -10.63 29.09 33.26
CA ILE A 958 -11.38 29.01 34.50
C ILE A 958 -10.45 28.76 35.70
N GLY A 959 -9.48 27.86 35.56
CA GLY A 959 -8.45 27.57 36.55
C GLY A 959 -7.65 28.82 36.92
N VAL A 960 -7.08 29.51 35.94
CA VAL A 960 -6.23 30.70 36.15
C VAL A 960 -7.03 31.87 36.71
N VAL A 961 -8.15 32.24 36.05
CA VAL A 961 -9.00 33.38 36.51
C VAL A 961 -9.63 33.09 37.85
N GLY A 962 -10.13 31.87 38.04
CA GLY A 962 -10.69 31.41 39.31
C GLY A 962 -9.65 31.43 40.43
N PHE A 963 -8.41 31.04 40.17
CA PHE A 963 -7.32 31.13 41.15
C PHE A 963 -7.03 32.58 41.56
N ILE A 964 -6.87 33.50 40.59
CA ILE A 964 -6.59 34.91 40.85
C ILE A 964 -7.73 35.53 41.70
N LEU A 965 -8.98 35.36 41.27
CA LEU A 965 -10.12 35.94 41.96
C LEU A 965 -10.31 35.33 43.40
N SER A 966 -10.18 34.03 43.52
CA SER A 966 -10.32 33.36 44.83
C SER A 966 -9.15 33.67 45.75
N LEU A 967 -7.92 33.90 45.25
CA LEU A 967 -6.79 34.31 46.04
C LEU A 967 -6.95 35.78 46.53
N VAL A 968 -7.43 36.70 45.67
CA VAL A 968 -7.75 38.05 46.05
C VAL A 968 -8.82 38.07 47.16
N MET A 969 -9.92 37.29 46.95
CA MET A 969 -10.97 37.15 47.94
C MET A 969 -10.48 36.53 49.26
N PHE A 970 -9.60 35.52 49.17
CA PHE A 970 -8.97 34.96 50.38
C PHE A 970 -8.19 36.01 51.15
N ILE A 971 -7.37 36.84 50.47
CA ILE A 971 -6.58 37.93 51.08
C ILE A 971 -7.48 38.99 51.70
N LEU A 972 -8.51 39.43 50.97
CA LEU A 972 -9.48 40.45 51.48
C LEU A 972 -10.26 39.89 52.67
N LYS A 973 -10.81 38.69 52.60
CA LYS A 973 -11.53 38.06 53.69
C LYS A 973 -10.63 37.80 54.91
N LYS A 974 -9.36 37.41 54.66
CA LYS A 974 -8.36 37.26 55.74
C LYS A 974 -8.05 38.59 56.41
N ARG A 975 -7.90 39.68 55.65
CA ARG A 975 -7.70 41.06 56.18
C ARG A 975 -8.94 41.51 56.98
N LYS A 976 -10.17 41.32 56.44
CA LYS A 976 -11.42 41.67 57.08
C LYS A 976 -11.60 40.84 58.39
N PHE A 977 -11.31 39.56 58.40
CA PHE A 977 -11.38 38.70 59.60
C PHE A 977 -10.37 39.17 60.68
N LYS A 978 -9.17 39.62 60.30
CA LYS A 978 -8.19 40.15 61.26
C LYS A 978 -8.63 41.46 61.90
N LYS A 979 -9.58 42.17 61.26
CA LYS A 979 -10.19 43.40 61.83
C LYS A 979 -11.50 43.10 62.56
N SER A 980 -11.98 41.89 62.62
CA SER A 980 -13.29 41.54 63.24
C SER A 980 -13.16 41.51 64.79
N GLU A 981 -14.29 41.74 65.43
CA GLU A 981 -14.39 41.69 66.86
C GLU A 981 -14.03 40.31 67.45
N GLU A 982 -14.37 39.21 66.70
CA GLU A 982 -14.04 37.84 67.10
C GLU A 982 -12.52 37.61 67.09
N TYR A 983 -11.79 38.22 66.13
CA TYR A 983 -10.34 38.08 66.04
C TYR A 983 -9.66 38.87 67.14
N THR A 984 -10.04 40.13 67.31
CA THR A 984 -9.46 41.03 68.31
C THR A 984 -9.73 40.57 69.72
N SER A 985 -10.94 40.14 70.01
CA SER A 985 -11.30 39.57 71.31
C SER A 985 -10.55 38.31 71.64
N TYR A 986 -10.39 37.41 70.63
CA TYR A 986 -9.62 36.17 70.78
C TYR A 986 -8.11 36.43 70.99
N MET A 987 -7.56 37.41 70.32
CA MET A 987 -6.13 37.75 70.44
C MET A 987 -5.86 38.44 71.80
N ALA A 988 -6.77 39.31 72.30
CA ALA A 988 -6.68 39.89 73.60
C ALA A 988 -6.72 38.80 74.71
N TRP A 989 -7.73 37.93 74.68
CA TRP A 989 -7.81 36.83 75.58
C TRP A 989 -6.63 35.85 75.56
N LYS A 990 -6.03 35.59 74.36
CA LYS A 990 -4.85 34.74 74.22
C LYS A 990 -3.59 35.38 74.81
N LYS A 991 -3.53 36.72 74.81
CA LYS A 991 -2.44 37.51 75.42
C LYS A 991 -2.56 37.42 76.93
N GLU A 992 -3.73 37.58 77.48
CA GLU A 992 -4.05 37.48 78.90
C GLU A 992 -3.78 36.04 79.42
N LEU A 993 -4.18 34.99 78.69
CA LEU A 993 -3.94 33.61 79.02
C LEU A 993 -2.38 33.26 79.02
N LYS A 994 -1.57 33.92 78.16
CA LYS A 994 -0.14 33.80 78.17
C LYS A 994 0.53 34.52 79.37
N GLN A 995 -0.02 35.69 79.75
CA GLN A 995 0.45 36.46 80.93
C GLN A 995 0.17 35.69 82.19
N ASN A 996 -1.03 35.17 82.33
CA ASN A 996 -1.42 34.39 83.48
C ASN A 996 -0.63 33.07 83.68
N LYS A 997 -0.20 32.46 82.50
CA LYS A 997 0.70 31.27 82.52
C LYS A 997 2.15 31.59 82.88
N LYS A 998 2.59 32.84 82.68
CA LYS A 998 3.95 33.27 83.10
C LYS A 998 4.01 33.69 84.59
N GLN A 999 2.86 33.96 85.19
CA GLN A 999 2.75 34.32 86.62
C GLN A 999 2.37 33.17 87.53
N ALA A 1000 1.94 32.04 86.97
CA ALA A 1000 1.76 30.76 87.65
C ALA A 1000 3.03 29.86 87.42
#